data_79bd3e65b5b2f239af2ac71150c6fad3
#
_entry.id   79bd3e65b5b2f239af2ac71150c6fad3
#
_cell.length_a   1.000
_cell.length_b   1.000
_cell.length_c   1.000
_cell.angle_alpha   90.00
_cell.angle_beta   90.00
_cell.angle_gamma   90.00
#
_symmetry.space_group_name_H-M   'P 1'
#
loop_
_entity.id
_entity.type
_entity.pdbx_description
1 polymer ?
#
loop_
_entity_poly.entity_id
_entity_poly.type
_entity_poly.pdbx_seq_one_letter_code
_entity_poly.pdbx_strand_id
1 'polypeptide(L)'
;MRHLLFIFALLLSAFSLKAQTDTIVTKPSVKDTVGTTLDEVVVQGRTQRIVKYGVEYTPDKRMKRQAADASKLLQAMQIPQLVVNPISKGITTLSGKSVSMFIDYVPATDDDLSGLRPEDVLRVEVLDYPEDPRFNSAQHVVNFIMHKYEWGGYTKLSGRAWFLEENRGNANVYSKYVRKRWTLDASAGGTLAYGNQARGHNEEIYRDIMFRGNHYDELRRITHIDDAYTHSNNEWGSLRLSYSSDSLYIQHQAGFSRYAEPGNMTRTSLSFSDAVVGDNLMSERRSDSQNLSPWVSGYYWISMPRGNTLNISWNFSYGSRRSHNNYAVNGMEPILNSNREKYYSPTANLTYSKQLGHGNTFRTSLVSYNTIYHTDYYGSYDGRQSLLSSKNMLFLEYMQNWKCGLNLFSRVGMSYVIGRVNSHTNLKQWNPRLGLQLQYKLNDRHSASIEGWWGNSHPGASTSNTALVQSNELLWLQGNTRLRNTIFRHATASYSFIPNNRYSLSASVEWEGKGNKQAYDYFVLPGYDGVVRRTINSGNANRYTASLNGTASFFDSRLRINVYASANHVRLTGIDRQHCNWIVGQSIVSYYFGNFDINMRYCTPQKSIDAYSGGIVRSYPSIYEFYANYTVGNFKFSTSIPNWFSKGAHIRSNYVGTHHYAEKGWTSGDFNPNIFFSVTYTFSYGKKVRMGNELQNQGGGGSAILQ
;
A
#
# COMPACT_ATOMS: atom_id res chain seq x y z
N MET A 1 11.69 -14.02 -29.72
CA MET A 1 13.07 -13.95 -29.19
C MET A 1 14.07 -13.29 -30.13
N ARG A 2 14.16 -13.64 -31.42
CA ARG A 2 15.11 -13.00 -32.36
C ARG A 2 14.89 -11.49 -32.58
N HIS A 3 13.67 -11.01 -32.61
CA HIS A 3 13.36 -9.59 -32.80
C HIS A 3 13.58 -8.72 -31.52
N LEU A 4 13.47 -9.30 -30.32
CA LEU A 4 13.76 -8.62 -29.07
C LEU A 4 15.27 -8.42 -28.82
N LEU A 5 16.08 -9.41 -29.20
CA LEU A 5 17.53 -9.28 -29.20
C LEU A 5 18.03 -8.20 -30.17
N PHE A 6 17.32 -8.01 -31.27
CA PHE A 6 17.64 -6.97 -32.27
C PHE A 6 17.35 -5.55 -31.74
N ILE A 7 16.26 -5.38 -31.01
CA ILE A 7 15.90 -4.09 -30.34
C ILE A 7 16.89 -3.78 -29.23
N PHE A 8 17.31 -4.78 -28.45
CA PHE A 8 18.31 -4.61 -27.41
C PHE A 8 19.69 -4.31 -27.95
N ALA A 9 20.08 -4.94 -29.07
CA ALA A 9 21.32 -4.65 -29.80
C ALA A 9 21.29 -3.25 -30.45
N LEU A 10 20.14 -2.78 -30.94
CA LEU A 10 19.95 -1.42 -31.45
C LEU A 10 20.01 -0.37 -30.33
N LEU A 11 19.49 -0.65 -29.15
CA LEU A 11 19.64 0.20 -28.00
C LEU A 11 21.09 0.27 -27.50
N LEU A 12 21.81 -0.85 -27.48
CA LEU A 12 23.23 -0.88 -27.11
C LEU A 12 24.12 -0.20 -28.16
N SER A 13 23.82 -0.30 -29.45
CA SER A 13 24.59 0.37 -30.54
C SER A 13 24.39 1.87 -30.58
N ALA A 14 23.22 2.38 -30.11
CA ALA A 14 22.98 3.81 -29.91
C ALA A 14 23.84 4.44 -28.80
N PHE A 15 24.34 3.65 -27.86
CA PHE A 15 25.23 4.08 -26.78
C PHE A 15 26.71 4.13 -27.16
N SER A 16 27.13 3.50 -28.27
CA SER A 16 28.53 3.42 -28.65
C SER A 16 29.03 4.63 -29.48
N LEU A 17 28.17 5.60 -29.77
CA LEU A 17 28.49 6.69 -30.75
C LEU A 17 28.81 8.05 -30.13
N LYS A 18 29.10 8.15 -28.80
CA LYS A 18 29.60 9.41 -28.21
C LYS A 18 30.70 9.20 -27.18
N ALA A 19 31.76 8.52 -27.56
CA ALA A 19 33.05 8.63 -26.90
C ALA A 19 34.07 9.16 -27.90
N GLN A 20 33.90 10.39 -28.34
CA GLN A 20 34.98 11.16 -28.99
C GLN A 20 35.54 12.17 -28.00
N THR A 21 36.77 11.94 -27.68
CA THR A 21 37.69 12.78 -26.93
C THR A 21 37.80 14.15 -27.56
N ASP A 22 37.39 15.21 -26.87
CA ASP A 22 37.73 16.56 -27.21
C ASP A 22 39.20 16.83 -26.85
N THR A 23 40.02 16.95 -27.88
CA THR A 23 41.40 17.37 -27.79
C THR A 23 41.44 18.88 -27.43
N ILE A 24 42.05 19.21 -26.32
CA ILE A 24 42.28 20.60 -25.89
C ILE A 24 43.27 21.26 -26.85
N VAL A 25 42.79 22.21 -27.64
CA VAL A 25 43.64 23.11 -28.40
C VAL A 25 43.89 24.37 -27.56
N THR A 26 45.07 24.47 -27.01
CA THR A 26 45.57 25.68 -26.37
C THR A 26 45.83 26.77 -27.43
N LYS A 27 45.16 27.93 -27.30
CA LYS A 27 45.55 29.18 -28.01
C LYS A 27 46.22 30.14 -27.04
N PRO A 28 47.19 30.90 -27.50
CA PRO A 28 48.04 31.70 -26.63
C PRO A 28 47.41 33.01 -26.18
N SER A 29 47.89 33.46 -25.02
CA SER A 29 47.58 34.64 -24.28
C SER A 29 47.74 35.95 -25.08
N VAL A 30 46.71 36.79 -24.98
CA VAL A 30 46.89 38.25 -25.12
C VAL A 30 46.59 38.87 -23.75
N LYS A 31 47.62 39.53 -23.19
CA LYS A 31 47.48 40.43 -22.05
C LYS A 31 46.72 41.64 -22.50
N ASP A 32 45.67 42.05 -21.80
CA ASP A 32 45.51 43.42 -21.32
C ASP A 32 44.24 43.59 -20.44
N THR A 33 44.43 44.48 -19.47
CA THR A 33 43.49 45.19 -18.60
C THR A 33 42.87 44.43 -17.44
N VAL A 34 43.30 44.88 -16.28
CA VAL A 34 42.78 44.58 -14.95
C VAL A 34 41.32 44.98 -14.84
N GLY A 35 40.48 44.02 -14.99
CA GLY A 35 39.12 44.02 -14.49
C GLY A 35 39.05 42.94 -13.42
N THR A 36 38.91 43.30 -12.16
CA THR A 36 38.62 42.38 -11.06
C THR A 36 37.22 41.81 -11.29
N THR A 37 37.15 40.73 -12.05
CA THR A 37 35.96 39.86 -12.01
C THR A 37 35.99 39.17 -10.66
N LEU A 38 35.06 39.56 -9.79
CA LEU A 38 34.75 38.77 -8.62
C LEU A 38 34.42 37.36 -9.09
N ASP A 39 35.24 36.38 -8.72
CA ASP A 39 34.94 34.99 -8.91
C ASP A 39 33.53 34.74 -8.37
N GLU A 40 32.69 34.17 -9.20
CA GLU A 40 31.34 33.72 -8.80
C GLU A 40 31.51 32.73 -7.66
N VAL A 41 31.29 33.20 -6.43
CA VAL A 41 31.29 32.33 -5.25
C VAL A 41 30.10 31.40 -5.40
N VAL A 42 30.33 30.27 -6.02
CA VAL A 42 29.39 29.17 -6.02
C VAL A 42 29.27 28.68 -4.59
N VAL A 43 28.32 29.23 -3.84
CA VAL A 43 27.91 28.71 -2.55
C VAL A 43 27.27 27.36 -2.82
N GLN A 44 28.02 26.28 -2.72
CA GLN A 44 27.46 24.92 -2.65
C GLN A 44 26.62 24.87 -1.37
N GLY A 45 25.34 25.15 -1.51
CA GLY A 45 24.37 25.00 -0.42
C GLY A 45 24.45 23.57 0.13
N ARG A 46 24.52 23.42 1.46
CA ARG A 46 24.51 22.11 2.10
C ARG A 46 23.24 21.37 1.65
N THR A 47 23.41 20.26 0.97
CA THR A 47 22.30 19.41 0.52
C THR A 47 21.57 18.72 1.68
N GLN A 48 22.15 18.78 2.89
CA GLN A 48 21.61 18.19 4.10
C GLN A 48 21.82 19.10 5.30
N ARG A 49 20.82 19.20 6.16
CA ARG A 49 20.85 19.93 7.42
C ARG A 49 20.27 19.07 8.53
N ILE A 50 21.04 18.82 9.57
CA ILE A 50 20.55 18.13 10.77
C ILE A 50 19.63 19.10 11.52
N VAL A 51 18.44 18.65 11.87
CA VAL A 51 17.45 19.37 12.67
C VAL A 51 17.12 18.57 13.93
N LYS A 52 16.40 19.18 14.88
CA LYS A 52 16.14 18.61 16.21
C LYS A 52 15.60 17.17 16.18
N TYR A 53 14.75 16.83 15.21
CA TYR A 53 14.08 15.51 15.11
C TYR A 53 14.45 14.72 13.86
N GLY A 54 15.46 15.13 13.11
CA GLY A 54 15.82 14.41 11.89
C GLY A 54 16.75 15.18 10.97
N VAL A 55 16.50 15.08 9.68
CA VAL A 55 17.33 15.70 8.66
C VAL A 55 16.46 16.35 7.59
N GLU A 56 16.80 17.56 7.24
CA GLU A 56 16.29 18.28 6.07
C GLU A 56 17.19 18.00 4.87
N TYR A 57 16.60 17.66 3.74
CA TYR A 57 17.28 17.39 2.48
C TYR A 57 16.81 18.39 1.42
N THR A 58 17.74 19.03 0.75
CA THR A 58 17.43 19.91 -0.39
C THR A 58 17.70 19.18 -1.69
N PRO A 59 16.65 18.84 -2.47
CA PRO A 59 16.84 18.15 -3.74
C PRO A 59 17.47 19.09 -4.79
N ASP A 60 18.48 18.59 -5.50
CA ASP A 60 19.12 19.32 -6.58
C ASP A 60 18.26 19.37 -7.86
N LYS A 61 18.68 20.17 -8.84
CA LYS A 61 17.97 20.31 -10.12
C LYS A 61 17.90 18.99 -10.92
N ARG A 62 18.90 18.12 -10.76
CA ARG A 62 18.94 16.81 -11.41
C ARG A 62 17.92 15.88 -10.81
N MET A 63 17.90 15.75 -9.46
CA MET A 63 16.94 14.90 -8.73
C MET A 63 15.51 15.32 -9.04
N LYS A 64 15.22 16.62 -9.06
CA LYS A 64 13.90 17.17 -9.40
C LYS A 64 13.49 16.82 -10.83
N ARG A 65 14.40 16.94 -11.79
CA ARG A 65 14.12 16.62 -13.19
C ARG A 65 13.90 15.13 -13.43
N GLN A 66 14.63 14.27 -12.73
CA GLN A 66 14.50 12.80 -12.85
C GLN A 66 13.19 12.27 -12.21
N ALA A 67 12.63 13.00 -11.28
CA ALA A 67 11.44 12.54 -10.55
C ALA A 67 10.13 12.90 -11.27
N ALA A 68 9.18 11.98 -11.29
CA ALA A 68 7.84 12.19 -11.83
C ALA A 68 6.82 12.59 -10.76
N ASP A 69 7.07 12.21 -9.51
CA ASP A 69 6.19 12.36 -8.36
C ASP A 69 7.01 12.35 -7.06
N ALA A 70 6.33 12.40 -5.91
CA ALA A 70 6.96 12.40 -4.59
C ALA A 70 7.82 11.16 -4.36
N SER A 71 7.33 9.96 -4.68
CA SER A 71 8.05 8.70 -4.47
C SER A 71 9.33 8.63 -5.32
N LYS A 72 9.24 9.06 -6.58
CA LYS A 72 10.39 9.13 -7.47
C LYS A 72 11.41 10.18 -7.04
N LEU A 73 10.95 11.30 -6.44
CA LEU A 73 11.86 12.28 -5.87
C LEU A 73 12.64 11.70 -4.69
N LEU A 74 11.98 11.04 -3.75
CA LEU A 74 12.65 10.37 -2.64
C LEU A 74 13.63 9.29 -3.12
N GLN A 75 13.25 8.54 -4.16
CA GLN A 75 14.12 7.55 -4.78
C GLN A 75 15.39 8.21 -5.36
N ALA A 76 15.25 9.32 -6.10
CA ALA A 76 16.37 10.07 -6.69
C ALA A 76 17.26 10.72 -5.63
N MET A 77 16.69 11.17 -4.51
CA MET A 77 17.41 11.74 -3.37
C MET A 77 18.23 10.72 -2.59
N GLN A 78 17.91 9.43 -2.69
CA GLN A 78 18.64 8.32 -2.04
C GLN A 78 18.86 8.51 -0.54
N ILE A 79 17.82 8.94 0.16
CA ILE A 79 17.86 9.23 1.59
C ILE A 79 18.23 7.96 2.35
N PRO A 80 19.32 7.95 3.17
CA PRO A 80 19.83 6.73 3.82
C PRO A 80 18.85 6.10 4.81
N GLN A 81 17.97 6.89 5.42
CA GLN A 81 16.98 6.45 6.42
C GLN A 81 15.75 5.78 5.78
N LEU A 82 15.59 5.91 4.45
CA LEU A 82 14.40 5.47 3.74
C LEU A 82 14.71 4.37 2.72
N VAL A 83 13.78 3.45 2.59
CA VAL A 83 13.72 2.48 1.50
C VAL A 83 12.52 2.81 0.63
N VAL A 84 12.78 3.16 -0.62
CA VAL A 84 11.74 3.45 -1.61
C VAL A 84 11.71 2.32 -2.63
N ASN A 85 10.58 1.64 -2.73
CA ASN A 85 10.40 0.63 -3.78
C ASN A 85 10.10 1.34 -5.12
N PRO A 86 10.93 1.19 -6.16
CA PRO A 86 10.78 1.93 -7.41
C PRO A 86 9.53 1.54 -8.21
N ILE A 87 8.94 0.38 -7.93
CA ILE A 87 7.84 -0.22 -8.67
C ILE A 87 6.51 -0.02 -7.94
N SER A 88 6.41 -0.50 -6.70
CA SER A 88 5.20 -0.32 -5.89
C SER A 88 5.06 1.09 -5.31
N LYS A 89 6.12 1.93 -5.40
CA LYS A 89 6.21 3.27 -4.80
C LYS A 89 6.08 3.29 -3.27
N GLY A 90 6.09 2.12 -2.64
CA GLY A 90 6.06 1.99 -1.18
C GLY A 90 7.29 2.63 -0.55
N ILE A 91 7.08 3.37 0.55
CA ILE A 91 8.13 4.07 1.30
C ILE A 91 8.10 3.56 2.73
N THR A 92 9.25 3.07 3.19
CA THR A 92 9.43 2.61 4.56
C THR A 92 10.71 3.19 5.16
N THR A 93 10.83 3.16 6.47
CA THR A 93 12.13 3.38 7.11
C THR A 93 13.09 2.24 6.75
N LEU A 94 14.36 2.40 7.04
CA LEU A 94 15.37 1.35 6.84
C LEU A 94 15.04 0.07 7.63
N SER A 95 14.38 0.20 8.78
CA SER A 95 13.91 -0.93 9.61
C SER A 95 12.56 -1.51 9.16
N GLY A 96 12.01 -1.06 8.03
CA GLY A 96 10.75 -1.57 7.47
C GLY A 96 9.47 -0.97 8.06
N LYS A 97 9.56 0.04 8.94
CA LYS A 97 8.39 0.69 9.53
C LYS A 97 7.71 1.62 8.53
N SER A 98 6.39 1.79 8.67
CA SER A 98 5.63 2.71 7.83
C SER A 98 6.04 4.16 8.09
N VAL A 99 6.02 4.97 7.03
CA VAL A 99 6.30 6.40 7.06
C VAL A 99 5.03 7.17 6.74
N SER A 100 4.72 8.17 7.55
CA SER A 100 3.61 9.08 7.31
C SER A 100 4.05 10.23 6.41
N MET A 101 3.33 10.43 5.31
CA MET A 101 3.67 11.41 4.28
C MET A 101 2.89 12.70 4.47
N PHE A 102 3.56 13.83 4.37
CA PHE A 102 3.00 15.15 4.51
C PHE A 102 3.47 16.08 3.38
N ILE A 103 2.64 17.06 3.04
CA ILE A 103 2.98 18.18 2.15
C ILE A 103 2.62 19.46 2.89
N ASP A 104 3.59 20.32 3.14
CA ASP A 104 3.44 21.56 3.93
C ASP A 104 2.72 21.32 5.27
N TYR A 105 3.11 20.25 5.98
CA TYR A 105 2.54 19.80 7.28
C TYR A 105 1.11 19.28 7.23
N VAL A 106 0.54 19.07 6.05
CA VAL A 106 -0.78 18.45 5.86
C VAL A 106 -0.61 16.99 5.46
N PRO A 107 -1.35 16.04 6.06
CA PRO A 107 -1.31 14.65 5.65
C PRO A 107 -1.59 14.51 4.14
N ALA A 108 -0.69 13.84 3.42
CA ALA A 108 -0.79 13.66 1.99
C ALA A 108 -1.52 12.37 1.63
N THR A 109 -2.43 12.45 0.68
CA THR A 109 -3.08 11.29 0.06
C THR A 109 -2.19 10.71 -1.05
N ASP A 110 -2.52 9.50 -1.53
CA ASP A 110 -1.82 8.92 -2.68
C ASP A 110 -1.96 9.78 -3.95
N ASP A 111 -3.11 10.45 -4.12
CA ASP A 111 -3.32 11.42 -5.21
C ASP A 111 -2.39 12.63 -5.06
N ASP A 112 -2.18 13.13 -3.84
CA ASP A 112 -1.26 14.23 -3.58
C ASP A 112 0.19 13.84 -3.91
N LEU A 113 0.61 12.65 -3.47
CA LEU A 113 1.97 12.16 -3.70
C LEU A 113 2.22 11.87 -5.18
N SER A 114 1.25 11.26 -5.86
CA SER A 114 1.34 11.00 -7.29
C SER A 114 1.19 12.26 -8.13
N GLY A 115 0.41 13.22 -7.67
CA GLY A 115 0.18 14.52 -8.27
C GLY A 115 1.33 15.51 -8.02
N LEU A 116 2.12 15.36 -6.96
CA LEU A 116 3.17 16.28 -6.58
C LEU A 116 4.13 16.60 -7.74
N ARG A 117 4.44 17.88 -7.93
CA ARG A 117 5.40 18.37 -8.91
C ARG A 117 6.78 18.53 -8.23
N PRO A 118 7.78 17.70 -8.58
CA PRO A 118 9.10 17.75 -7.92
C PRO A 118 9.84 19.06 -8.05
N GLU A 119 9.64 19.81 -9.15
CA GLU A 119 10.25 21.12 -9.37
C GLU A 119 9.83 22.15 -8.32
N ASP A 120 8.68 21.96 -7.69
CA ASP A 120 8.14 22.86 -6.67
C ASP A 120 8.54 22.47 -5.25
N VAL A 121 9.25 21.36 -5.06
CA VAL A 121 9.76 20.96 -3.75
C VAL A 121 10.96 21.81 -3.38
N LEU A 122 10.90 22.51 -2.25
CA LEU A 122 12.02 23.25 -1.67
C LEU A 122 12.97 22.34 -0.95
N ARG A 123 12.44 21.58 0.00
CA ARG A 123 13.16 20.63 0.82
C ARG A 123 12.24 19.49 1.24
N VAL A 124 12.85 18.41 1.67
CA VAL A 124 12.20 17.24 2.24
C VAL A 124 12.71 17.08 3.66
N GLU A 125 11.80 17.05 4.62
CA GLU A 125 12.08 16.83 6.02
C GLU A 125 11.83 15.36 6.33
N VAL A 126 12.85 14.65 6.83
CA VAL A 126 12.73 13.26 7.31
C VAL A 126 12.92 13.30 8.81
N LEU A 127 11.81 13.06 9.52
CA LEU A 127 11.74 13.30 10.96
C LEU A 127 11.32 12.04 11.70
N ASP A 128 11.94 11.83 12.85
CA ASP A 128 11.58 10.78 13.80
C ASP A 128 11.03 11.44 15.08
N TYR A 129 9.84 11.04 15.49
CA TYR A 129 9.13 11.54 16.68
C TYR A 129 9.04 13.07 16.75
N PRO A 130 8.56 13.75 15.69
CA PRO A 130 8.46 15.19 15.71
C PRO A 130 7.46 15.66 16.75
N GLU A 131 7.83 16.72 17.50
CA GLU A 131 6.95 17.37 18.49
C GLU A 131 5.85 18.21 17.86
N ASP A 132 6.01 18.61 16.59
CA ASP A 132 5.03 19.47 15.92
C ASP A 132 3.67 18.78 15.86
N PRO A 133 2.63 19.39 16.48
CA PRO A 133 1.32 18.75 16.56
C PRO A 133 0.61 18.59 15.22
N ARG A 134 1.09 19.26 14.15
CA ARG A 134 0.57 19.08 12.78
C ARG A 134 0.81 17.69 12.24
N PHE A 135 1.84 17.01 12.72
CA PHE A 135 2.13 15.63 12.33
C PHE A 135 1.28 14.56 13.05
N ASN A 136 0.37 14.97 13.92
CA ASN A 136 -0.69 14.13 14.49
C ASN A 136 -0.22 12.75 15.01
N SER A 137 0.77 12.71 15.89
CA SER A 137 1.39 11.49 16.45
C SER A 137 2.13 10.59 15.46
N ALA A 138 2.38 11.03 14.25
CA ALA A 138 3.21 10.28 13.32
C ALA A 138 4.62 10.14 13.87
N GLN A 139 5.12 8.89 13.89
CA GLN A 139 6.41 8.56 14.49
C GLN A 139 7.56 8.74 13.50
N HIS A 140 7.32 8.35 12.26
CA HIS A 140 8.25 8.52 11.16
C HIS A 140 7.56 9.36 10.09
N VAL A 141 8.13 10.51 9.79
CA VAL A 141 7.52 11.52 8.91
C VAL A 141 8.45 11.85 7.75
N VAL A 142 7.86 11.91 6.57
CA VAL A 142 8.45 12.61 5.42
C VAL A 142 7.52 13.76 5.06
N ASN A 143 8.03 14.98 5.16
CA ASN A 143 7.29 16.20 4.87
C ASN A 143 7.93 16.94 3.69
N PHE A 144 7.17 17.13 2.62
CA PHE A 144 7.59 17.91 1.48
C PHE A 144 7.23 19.38 1.71
N ILE A 145 8.22 20.26 1.77
CA ILE A 145 8.02 21.71 1.84
C ILE A 145 8.05 22.25 0.42
N MET A 146 6.94 22.88 0.01
CA MET A 146 6.72 23.32 -1.35
C MET A 146 7.01 24.80 -1.56
N HIS A 147 7.38 25.19 -2.79
CA HIS A 147 7.34 26.57 -3.21
C HIS A 147 5.91 27.10 -3.18
N LYS A 148 5.72 28.27 -2.57
CA LYS A 148 4.42 28.92 -2.51
C LYS A 148 4.11 29.64 -3.81
N TYR A 149 2.86 29.52 -4.26
CA TYR A 149 2.32 30.32 -5.35
C TYR A 149 1.62 31.56 -4.81
N GLU A 150 1.83 32.70 -5.44
CA GLU A 150 1.00 33.88 -5.23
C GLU A 150 -0.38 33.64 -5.83
N TRP A 151 -0.39 33.14 -7.06
CA TRP A 151 -1.54 32.57 -7.76
C TRP A 151 -1.03 31.62 -8.85
N GLY A 152 -1.80 30.60 -9.17
CA GLY A 152 -1.47 29.62 -10.22
C GLY A 152 -1.37 28.20 -9.70
N GLY A 153 -0.68 27.36 -10.41
CA GLY A 153 -0.56 25.93 -10.06
C GLY A 153 -0.02 25.11 -11.20
N TYR A 154 -0.47 23.88 -11.28
CA TYR A 154 -0.07 22.96 -12.34
C TYR A 154 -1.14 21.92 -12.61
N THR A 155 -1.08 21.36 -13.82
CA THR A 155 -1.89 20.21 -14.22
C THR A 155 -0.97 19.10 -14.73
N LYS A 156 -1.26 17.88 -14.33
CA LYS A 156 -0.52 16.68 -14.66
C LYS A 156 -1.46 15.69 -15.35
N LEU A 157 -1.09 15.28 -16.53
CA LEU A 157 -1.78 14.26 -17.31
C LEU A 157 -0.90 13.02 -17.36
N SER A 158 -1.45 11.84 -17.13
CA SER A 158 -0.72 10.60 -17.27
C SER A 158 -1.56 9.52 -17.91
N GLY A 159 -0.91 8.78 -18.81
CA GLY A 159 -1.46 7.60 -19.45
C GLY A 159 -0.49 6.44 -19.29
N ARG A 160 -1.04 5.23 -19.15
CA ARG A 160 -0.30 4.00 -19.02
C ARG A 160 -1.03 2.88 -19.76
N ALA A 161 -0.29 2.07 -20.49
CA ALA A 161 -0.82 0.89 -21.15
C ALA A 161 0.08 -0.33 -20.87
N TRP A 162 -0.52 -1.49 -20.72
CA TRP A 162 0.11 -2.79 -20.58
C TRP A 162 -0.15 -3.60 -21.84
N PHE A 163 0.86 -4.36 -22.27
CA PHE A 163 0.83 -5.15 -23.49
C PHE A 163 1.38 -6.54 -23.19
N LEU A 164 0.94 -7.53 -23.90
CA LEU A 164 1.27 -8.95 -23.95
C LEU A 164 0.26 -9.85 -23.26
N GLU A 165 0.35 -10.04 -21.94
CA GLU A 165 -0.47 -11.01 -21.22
C GLU A 165 -1.77 -10.39 -20.69
N GLU A 166 -1.73 -9.11 -20.37
CA GLU A 166 -2.87 -8.34 -19.89
C GLU A 166 -2.99 -7.06 -20.72
N ASN A 167 -4.16 -6.85 -21.31
CA ASN A 167 -4.48 -5.60 -21.96
C ASN A 167 -5.10 -4.65 -20.94
N ARG A 168 -4.33 -3.68 -20.48
CA ARG A 168 -4.78 -2.74 -19.47
C ARG A 168 -4.40 -1.33 -19.87
N GLY A 169 -5.35 -0.42 -19.77
CA GLY A 169 -5.14 1.00 -19.95
C GLY A 169 -5.50 1.76 -18.68
N ASN A 170 -4.73 2.79 -18.35
CA ASN A 170 -5.03 3.73 -17.28
C ASN A 170 -4.75 5.14 -17.76
N ALA A 171 -5.67 6.06 -17.47
CA ALA A 171 -5.48 7.49 -17.70
C ALA A 171 -5.93 8.25 -16.46
N ASN A 172 -5.18 9.28 -16.09
CA ASN A 172 -5.55 10.17 -15.00
C ASN A 172 -5.12 11.62 -15.26
N VAL A 173 -5.87 12.54 -14.64
CA VAL A 173 -5.56 13.95 -14.55
C VAL A 173 -5.55 14.38 -13.09
N TYR A 174 -4.57 15.17 -12.73
CA TYR A 174 -4.50 15.88 -11.45
C TYR A 174 -4.25 17.36 -11.74
N SER A 175 -5.02 18.25 -11.14
CA SER A 175 -4.87 19.69 -11.28
C SER A 175 -4.91 20.36 -9.91
N LYS A 176 -3.96 21.26 -9.68
CA LYS A 176 -3.87 22.06 -8.47
C LYS A 176 -3.85 23.54 -8.84
N TYR A 177 -4.73 24.31 -8.21
CA TYR A 177 -4.77 25.77 -8.32
C TYR A 177 -4.70 26.41 -6.95
N VAL A 178 -3.78 27.33 -6.76
CA VAL A 178 -3.55 28.08 -5.53
C VAL A 178 -3.81 29.56 -5.76
N ARG A 179 -4.53 30.19 -4.87
CA ARG A 179 -4.72 31.65 -4.83
C ARG A 179 -4.67 32.12 -3.37
N LYS A 180 -3.58 32.80 -3.01
CA LYS A 180 -3.30 33.22 -1.63
C LYS A 180 -3.37 32.04 -0.65
N ARG A 181 -4.37 32.01 0.23
CA ARG A 181 -4.57 30.99 1.27
C ARG A 181 -5.47 29.83 0.82
N TRP A 182 -6.05 29.92 -0.38
CA TRP A 182 -6.96 28.92 -0.92
C TRP A 182 -6.26 28.01 -1.91
N THR A 183 -6.55 26.74 -1.82
CA THR A 183 -6.11 25.74 -2.78
C THR A 183 -7.30 24.92 -3.26
N LEU A 184 -7.41 24.76 -4.56
CA LEU A 184 -8.36 23.87 -5.21
C LEU A 184 -7.58 22.76 -5.90
N ASP A 185 -7.86 21.51 -5.54
CA ASP A 185 -7.32 20.32 -6.20
C ASP A 185 -8.45 19.54 -6.85
N ALA A 186 -8.21 19.04 -8.03
CA ALA A 186 -9.11 18.16 -8.75
C ALA A 186 -8.32 16.95 -9.28
N SER A 187 -8.86 15.76 -9.07
CA SER A 187 -8.31 14.53 -9.65
C SER A 187 -9.42 13.71 -10.32
N ALA A 188 -9.11 13.09 -11.44
CA ALA A 188 -10.00 12.15 -12.10
C ALA A 188 -9.17 11.13 -12.88
N GLY A 189 -9.69 9.93 -13.01
CA GLY A 189 -9.02 8.90 -13.79
C GLY A 189 -9.87 7.66 -13.98
N GLY A 190 -9.32 6.74 -14.76
CA GLY A 190 -9.93 5.44 -15.00
C GLY A 190 -8.92 4.39 -15.43
N THR A 191 -9.28 3.15 -15.17
CA THR A 191 -8.55 1.96 -15.61
C THR A 191 -9.51 1.03 -16.33
N LEU A 192 -9.11 0.54 -17.48
CA LEU A 192 -9.76 -0.54 -18.22
C LEU A 192 -8.82 -1.71 -18.26
N ALA A 193 -9.27 -2.91 -17.91
CA ALA A 193 -8.46 -4.10 -17.99
C ALA A 193 -9.25 -5.25 -18.62
N TYR A 194 -8.61 -5.96 -19.54
CA TYR A 194 -9.13 -7.14 -20.22
C TYR A 194 -8.09 -8.25 -20.13
N GLY A 195 -8.51 -9.43 -19.71
CA GLY A 195 -7.65 -10.61 -19.66
C GLY A 195 -8.40 -11.84 -20.17
N ASN A 196 -7.70 -12.68 -20.92
CA ASN A 196 -8.24 -13.96 -21.43
C ASN A 196 -7.29 -15.12 -21.15
N GLN A 197 -6.36 -14.97 -20.20
CA GLN A 197 -5.25 -15.90 -20.02
C GLN A 197 -5.17 -16.53 -18.64
N ALA A 198 -6.28 -16.54 -17.87
CA ALA A 198 -6.29 -17.29 -16.64
C ALA A 198 -6.23 -18.79 -16.96
N ARG A 199 -5.14 -19.43 -16.49
CA ARG A 199 -4.96 -20.90 -16.53
C ARG A 199 -4.83 -21.36 -15.09
N GLY A 200 -5.46 -22.48 -14.78
CA GLY A 200 -5.39 -22.99 -13.42
C GLY A 200 -5.83 -24.43 -13.32
N HIS A 201 -5.37 -25.05 -12.27
CA HIS A 201 -5.73 -26.37 -11.84
C HIS A 201 -6.15 -26.30 -10.38
N ASN A 202 -7.25 -26.95 -10.02
CA ASN A 202 -7.69 -27.06 -8.66
C ASN A 202 -8.10 -28.50 -8.39
N GLU A 203 -7.53 -29.08 -7.34
CA GLU A 203 -7.89 -30.40 -6.84
C GLU A 203 -8.48 -30.23 -5.43
N GLU A 204 -9.69 -30.74 -5.23
CA GLU A 204 -10.42 -30.70 -3.98
C GLU A 204 -10.78 -32.11 -3.58
N ILE A 205 -10.61 -32.44 -2.31
CA ILE A 205 -11.00 -33.69 -1.72
C ILE A 205 -12.04 -33.41 -0.66
N TYR A 206 -13.22 -33.99 -0.84
CA TYR A 206 -14.34 -33.91 0.08
C TYR A 206 -14.47 -35.23 0.81
N ARG A 207 -14.65 -35.23 2.14
CA ARG A 207 -14.74 -36.44 2.96
C ARG A 207 -16.01 -36.45 3.75
N ASP A 208 -16.59 -37.68 3.84
CA ASP A 208 -17.79 -37.95 4.62
C ASP A 208 -18.93 -37.00 4.22
N ILE A 209 -19.30 -37.01 2.94
CA ILE A 209 -20.30 -36.12 2.36
C ILE A 209 -21.46 -36.87 1.70
N MET A 210 -22.61 -36.21 1.63
CA MET A 210 -23.71 -36.59 0.74
C MET A 210 -23.57 -35.81 -0.57
N PHE A 211 -23.81 -36.49 -1.69
CA PHE A 211 -23.94 -35.87 -3.00
C PHE A 211 -24.89 -36.66 -3.91
N ARG A 212 -25.90 -36.01 -4.44
CA ARG A 212 -26.94 -36.62 -5.29
C ARG A 212 -27.60 -37.88 -4.67
N GLY A 213 -27.83 -37.80 -3.35
CA GLY A 213 -28.46 -38.89 -2.62
C GLY A 213 -27.54 -40.07 -2.24
N ASN A 214 -26.29 -40.07 -2.65
CA ASN A 214 -25.28 -41.06 -2.28
C ASN A 214 -24.30 -40.50 -1.21
N HIS A 215 -23.83 -41.42 -0.34
CA HIS A 215 -22.80 -41.13 0.64
C HIS A 215 -21.42 -41.44 0.05
N TYR A 216 -20.47 -40.53 0.24
CA TYR A 216 -19.06 -40.68 -0.18
C TYR A 216 -18.14 -40.52 1.01
N ASP A 217 -17.37 -41.55 1.34
CA ASP A 217 -16.28 -41.45 2.32
C ASP A 217 -15.21 -40.48 1.84
N GLU A 218 -14.88 -40.52 0.55
CA GLU A 218 -14.00 -39.55 -0.11
C GLU A 218 -14.45 -39.36 -1.58
N LEU A 219 -14.63 -38.08 -1.96
CA LEU A 219 -14.91 -37.69 -3.34
C LEU A 219 -13.87 -36.62 -3.76
N ARG A 220 -13.10 -36.94 -4.80
CA ARG A 220 -12.12 -36.01 -5.38
C ARG A 220 -12.75 -35.28 -6.56
N ARG A 221 -12.57 -33.97 -6.57
CA ARG A 221 -13.02 -33.04 -7.61
C ARG A 221 -11.81 -32.35 -8.23
N ILE A 222 -11.66 -32.50 -9.53
CA ILE A 222 -10.53 -31.89 -10.28
C ILE A 222 -11.10 -30.92 -11.31
N THR A 223 -10.55 -29.72 -11.35
CA THR A 223 -10.91 -28.71 -12.34
C THR A 223 -9.68 -28.14 -13.04
N HIS A 224 -9.79 -27.93 -14.34
CA HIS A 224 -8.83 -27.23 -15.16
C HIS A 224 -9.51 -26.04 -15.83
N ILE A 225 -8.91 -24.85 -15.73
CA ILE A 225 -9.41 -23.68 -16.46
C ILE A 225 -9.02 -23.83 -17.92
N ASP A 226 -10.02 -23.97 -18.78
CA ASP A 226 -9.84 -24.11 -20.23
C ASP A 226 -9.85 -22.75 -20.92
N ASP A 227 -10.76 -21.87 -20.48
CA ASP A 227 -10.93 -20.52 -21.00
C ASP A 227 -11.40 -19.59 -19.90
N ALA A 228 -10.90 -18.35 -19.90
CA ALA A 228 -11.37 -17.34 -18.99
C ALA A 228 -11.30 -15.96 -19.67
N TYR A 229 -12.37 -15.21 -19.49
CA TYR A 229 -12.47 -13.83 -19.90
C TYR A 229 -12.73 -12.96 -18.66
N THR A 230 -11.86 -11.99 -18.44
CA THR A 230 -12.00 -11.05 -17.35
C THR A 230 -12.03 -9.63 -17.89
N HIS A 231 -12.95 -8.83 -17.39
CA HIS A 231 -13.09 -7.43 -17.73
C HIS A 231 -13.29 -6.64 -16.44
N SER A 232 -12.52 -5.59 -16.24
CA SER A 232 -12.72 -4.69 -15.12
C SER A 232 -12.54 -3.23 -15.52
N ASN A 233 -13.45 -2.39 -15.02
CA ASN A 233 -13.43 -0.94 -15.18
C ASN A 233 -13.36 -0.32 -13.79
N ASN A 234 -12.48 0.65 -13.61
CA ASN A 234 -12.41 1.43 -12.39
C ASN A 234 -12.31 2.91 -12.76
N GLU A 235 -13.25 3.72 -12.30
CA GLU A 235 -13.31 5.15 -12.56
C GLU A 235 -13.39 5.90 -11.21
N TRP A 236 -12.71 7.01 -11.11
CA TRP A 236 -12.74 7.84 -9.90
C TRP A 236 -12.63 9.31 -10.24
N GLY A 237 -13.14 10.13 -9.34
CA GLY A 237 -12.97 11.57 -9.39
C GLY A 237 -13.11 12.19 -8.01
N SER A 238 -12.36 13.24 -7.76
CA SER A 238 -12.50 14.03 -6.53
C SER A 238 -12.20 15.51 -6.75
N LEU A 239 -12.82 16.33 -5.92
CA LEU A 239 -12.62 17.77 -5.83
C LEU A 239 -12.34 18.13 -4.38
N ARG A 240 -11.28 18.88 -4.11
CA ARG A 240 -10.88 19.30 -2.78
C ARG A 240 -10.65 20.80 -2.73
N LEU A 241 -11.27 21.46 -1.75
CA LEU A 241 -11.06 22.86 -1.41
C LEU A 241 -10.38 22.95 -0.06
N SER A 242 -9.27 23.67 0.01
CA SER A 242 -8.52 23.86 1.25
C SER A 242 -8.24 25.34 1.51
N TYR A 243 -8.27 25.72 2.78
CA TYR A 243 -7.84 27.02 3.29
C TYR A 243 -6.72 26.81 4.31
N SER A 244 -5.61 27.56 4.19
CA SER A 244 -4.47 27.46 5.08
C SER A 244 -4.05 28.82 5.62
N SER A 245 -3.88 28.91 6.95
CA SER A 245 -3.25 30.03 7.66
C SER A 245 -2.32 29.50 8.75
N ASP A 246 -1.64 30.37 9.48
CA ASP A 246 -0.68 29.96 10.51
C ASP A 246 -1.32 29.19 11.67
N SER A 247 -2.61 29.46 11.96
CA SER A 247 -3.34 28.86 13.09
C SER A 247 -4.51 27.97 12.68
N LEU A 248 -4.83 27.93 11.38
CA LEU A 248 -6.03 27.23 10.91
C LEU A 248 -5.79 26.59 9.55
N TYR A 249 -6.06 25.30 9.45
CA TYR A 249 -6.20 24.59 8.19
C TYR A 249 -7.57 23.95 8.11
N ILE A 250 -8.27 24.17 7.01
CA ILE A 250 -9.60 23.61 6.70
C ILE A 250 -9.52 22.94 5.34
N GLN A 251 -10.06 21.73 5.25
CA GLN A 251 -10.17 21.01 3.99
C GLN A 251 -11.53 20.34 3.88
N HIS A 252 -12.17 20.50 2.75
CA HIS A 252 -13.34 19.71 2.34
C HIS A 252 -13.04 19.03 1.02
N GLN A 253 -13.45 17.79 0.91
CA GLN A 253 -13.26 16.98 -0.29
C GLN A 253 -14.52 16.16 -0.56
N ALA A 254 -14.90 16.08 -1.82
CA ALA A 254 -15.96 15.21 -2.31
C ALA A 254 -15.45 14.40 -3.49
N GLY A 255 -15.91 13.18 -3.63
CA GLY A 255 -15.50 12.35 -4.74
C GLY A 255 -16.41 11.14 -4.92
N PHE A 256 -16.07 10.35 -5.91
CA PHE A 256 -16.70 9.06 -6.16
C PHE A 256 -15.67 8.07 -6.66
N SER A 257 -15.97 6.79 -6.47
CA SER A 257 -15.32 5.67 -7.18
C SER A 257 -16.40 4.75 -7.74
N ARG A 258 -16.17 4.27 -8.95
CA ARG A 258 -16.99 3.23 -9.58
C ARG A 258 -16.08 2.10 -10.01
N TYR A 259 -16.45 0.89 -9.61
CA TYR A 259 -15.78 -0.34 -10.03
C TYR A 259 -16.83 -1.26 -10.66
N ALA A 260 -16.51 -1.83 -11.82
CA ALA A 260 -17.38 -2.77 -12.50
C ALA A 260 -16.57 -3.90 -13.11
N GLU A 261 -17.11 -5.10 -13.04
CA GLU A 261 -16.61 -6.32 -13.71
C GLU A 261 -17.74 -6.89 -14.56
N PRO A 262 -17.95 -6.35 -15.77
CA PRO A 262 -19.03 -6.81 -16.62
C PRO A 262 -18.65 -8.06 -17.39
N GLY A 263 -19.48 -9.09 -17.35
CA GLY A 263 -19.39 -10.26 -18.22
C GLY A 263 -18.15 -11.12 -18.01
N ASN A 264 -17.61 -11.19 -16.79
CA ASN A 264 -16.52 -12.12 -16.48
C ASN A 264 -17.01 -13.55 -16.65
N MET A 265 -16.21 -14.37 -17.35
CA MET A 265 -16.54 -15.77 -17.65
C MET A 265 -15.33 -16.65 -17.38
N THR A 266 -15.59 -17.84 -16.83
CA THR A 266 -14.59 -18.89 -16.69
C THR A 266 -15.23 -20.23 -17.08
N ARG A 267 -14.61 -20.91 -18.02
CA ARG A 267 -14.95 -22.29 -18.40
C ARG A 267 -13.91 -23.24 -17.86
N THR A 268 -14.37 -24.35 -17.28
CA THR A 268 -13.47 -25.34 -16.70
C THR A 268 -13.92 -26.74 -17.07
N SER A 269 -12.95 -27.57 -17.44
CA SER A 269 -13.13 -29.02 -17.45
C SER A 269 -13.19 -29.51 -16.01
N LEU A 270 -14.17 -30.34 -15.69
CA LEU A 270 -14.46 -30.84 -14.36
C LEU A 270 -14.56 -32.38 -14.41
N SER A 271 -13.85 -33.05 -13.51
CA SER A 271 -13.96 -34.49 -13.31
C SER A 271 -14.05 -34.85 -11.84
N PHE A 272 -14.69 -35.97 -11.54
CA PHE A 272 -14.77 -36.55 -10.22
C PHE A 272 -14.06 -37.89 -10.18
N SER A 273 -13.60 -38.33 -9.00
CA SER A 273 -13.00 -39.66 -8.82
C SER A 273 -13.97 -40.80 -9.01
N ASP A 274 -15.27 -40.53 -8.91
CA ASP A 274 -16.34 -41.50 -9.14
C ASP A 274 -16.96 -41.24 -10.52
N ALA A 275 -16.88 -42.23 -11.40
CA ALA A 275 -17.42 -42.15 -12.76
C ALA A 275 -18.96 -42.04 -12.80
N VAL A 276 -19.67 -42.48 -11.75
CA VAL A 276 -21.15 -42.35 -11.63
C VAL A 276 -21.53 -40.86 -11.46
N VAL A 277 -20.68 -40.08 -10.82
CA VAL A 277 -20.90 -38.63 -10.66
C VAL A 277 -20.70 -37.90 -11.97
N GLY A 278 -19.75 -38.33 -12.78
CA GLY A 278 -19.46 -37.82 -14.11
C GLY A 278 -17.98 -37.59 -14.34
N ASP A 279 -17.55 -37.98 -15.53
CA ASP A 279 -16.20 -37.69 -16.04
C ASP A 279 -16.31 -36.74 -17.23
N ASN A 280 -15.32 -35.90 -17.42
CA ASN A 280 -15.24 -34.89 -18.51
C ASN A 280 -16.45 -33.93 -18.58
N LEU A 281 -16.92 -33.50 -17.41
CA LEU A 281 -17.94 -32.45 -17.33
C LEU A 281 -17.36 -31.10 -17.67
N MET A 282 -18.20 -30.20 -18.17
CA MET A 282 -17.85 -28.79 -18.38
C MET A 282 -18.64 -27.95 -17.39
N SER A 283 -17.93 -27.02 -16.73
CA SER A 283 -18.58 -25.97 -15.95
C SER A 283 -18.31 -24.61 -16.53
N GLU A 284 -19.30 -23.72 -16.45
CA GLU A 284 -19.19 -22.33 -16.83
C GLU A 284 -19.65 -21.45 -15.67
N ARG A 285 -18.81 -20.49 -15.31
CA ARG A 285 -19.16 -19.44 -14.36
C ARG A 285 -19.19 -18.11 -15.07
N ARG A 286 -20.31 -17.40 -14.98
CA ARG A 286 -20.46 -16.02 -15.44
C ARG A 286 -20.71 -15.13 -14.24
N SER A 287 -20.02 -14.01 -14.16
CA SER A 287 -20.23 -13.06 -13.08
C SER A 287 -20.19 -11.61 -13.58
N ASP A 288 -21.11 -10.83 -13.04
CA ASP A 288 -21.19 -9.40 -13.20
C ASP A 288 -21.15 -8.75 -11.83
N SER A 289 -20.34 -7.73 -11.65
CA SER A 289 -20.35 -6.94 -10.43
C SER A 289 -20.21 -5.45 -10.72
N GLN A 290 -20.88 -4.63 -9.93
CA GLN A 290 -20.76 -3.19 -9.99
C GLN A 290 -20.83 -2.61 -8.58
N ASN A 291 -19.95 -1.65 -8.28
CA ASN A 291 -19.98 -0.86 -7.06
C ASN A 291 -19.82 0.62 -7.39
N LEU A 292 -20.69 1.46 -6.87
CA LEU A 292 -20.58 2.93 -6.94
C LEU A 292 -20.50 3.46 -5.51
N SER A 293 -19.48 4.25 -5.22
CA SER A 293 -19.20 4.77 -3.88
C SER A 293 -18.88 6.27 -3.92
N PRO A 294 -19.89 7.16 -3.90
CA PRO A 294 -19.68 8.57 -3.60
C PRO A 294 -19.31 8.76 -2.12
N TRP A 295 -18.48 9.77 -1.85
CA TRP A 295 -18.03 10.12 -0.52
C TRP A 295 -17.78 11.62 -0.36
N VAL A 296 -17.84 12.07 0.89
CA VAL A 296 -17.46 13.41 1.32
C VAL A 296 -16.61 13.33 2.58
N SER A 297 -15.63 14.21 2.73
CA SER A 297 -14.76 14.24 3.89
C SER A 297 -14.39 15.67 4.29
N GLY A 298 -14.02 15.83 5.55
CA GLY A 298 -13.49 17.08 6.07
C GLY A 298 -12.27 16.82 6.97
N TYR A 299 -11.32 17.75 6.94
CA TYR A 299 -10.16 17.76 7.82
C TYR A 299 -9.94 19.19 8.32
N TYR A 300 -9.76 19.33 9.64
CA TYR A 300 -9.56 20.60 10.32
C TYR A 300 -8.38 20.47 11.27
N TRP A 301 -7.46 21.39 11.19
CA TRP A 301 -6.41 21.57 12.17
C TRP A 301 -6.46 22.99 12.71
N ILE A 302 -6.52 23.13 14.02
CA ILE A 302 -6.72 24.40 14.72
C ILE A 302 -5.63 24.52 15.79
N SER A 303 -4.79 25.56 15.65
CA SER A 303 -3.83 25.93 16.68
C SER A 303 -4.49 26.91 17.66
N MET A 304 -4.35 26.60 18.93
CA MET A 304 -4.88 27.39 20.02
C MET A 304 -3.74 27.93 20.91
N PRO A 305 -3.97 28.96 21.72
CA PRO A 305 -2.95 29.49 22.62
C PRO A 305 -2.34 28.42 23.55
N ARG A 306 -1.10 28.68 24.00
CA ARG A 306 -0.35 27.84 24.95
C ARG A 306 -0.03 26.43 24.45
N GLY A 307 0.21 26.27 23.16
CA GLY A 307 0.61 24.98 22.56
C GLY A 307 -0.49 23.93 22.50
N ASN A 308 -1.76 24.36 22.55
CA ASN A 308 -2.89 23.46 22.36
C ASN A 308 -3.22 23.36 20.86
N THR A 309 -3.63 22.16 20.41
CA THR A 309 -4.13 21.95 19.06
C THR A 309 -5.32 21.01 19.05
N LEU A 310 -6.22 21.26 18.11
CA LEU A 310 -7.36 20.42 17.84
C LEU A 310 -7.31 19.96 16.40
N ASN A 311 -7.41 18.65 16.18
CA ASN A 311 -7.47 18.02 14.88
C ASN A 311 -8.78 17.24 14.78
N ILE A 312 -9.56 17.50 13.73
CA ILE A 312 -10.83 16.84 13.47
C ILE A 312 -10.77 16.30 12.03
N SER A 313 -11.05 15.03 11.86
CA SER A 313 -11.26 14.44 10.55
C SER A 313 -12.53 13.61 10.54
N TRP A 314 -13.27 13.68 9.45
CA TRP A 314 -14.46 12.88 9.24
C TRP A 314 -14.57 12.48 7.77
N ASN A 315 -15.22 11.35 7.55
CA ASN A 315 -15.57 10.87 6.22
C ASN A 315 -16.96 10.23 6.29
N PHE A 316 -17.74 10.46 5.27
CA PHE A 316 -18.98 9.77 5.02
C PHE A 316 -18.95 9.20 3.61
N SER A 317 -19.13 7.89 3.48
CA SER A 317 -19.29 7.23 2.20
C SER A 317 -20.63 6.49 2.14
N TYR A 318 -21.25 6.58 0.98
CA TYR A 318 -22.39 5.75 0.57
C TYR A 318 -21.92 4.80 -0.51
N GLY A 319 -22.34 3.55 -0.47
CA GLY A 319 -22.07 2.61 -1.55
C GLY A 319 -23.31 1.88 -2.00
N SER A 320 -23.38 1.64 -3.30
CA SER A 320 -24.39 0.81 -3.95
C SER A 320 -23.70 -0.27 -4.75
N ARG A 321 -23.86 -1.52 -4.33
CA ARG A 321 -23.25 -2.68 -4.96
C ARG A 321 -24.32 -3.60 -5.52
N ARG A 322 -24.04 -4.16 -6.70
CA ARG A 322 -24.83 -5.24 -7.30
C ARG A 322 -23.87 -6.31 -7.77
N SER A 323 -24.23 -7.55 -7.58
CA SER A 323 -23.53 -8.66 -8.21
C SER A 323 -24.49 -9.73 -8.65
N HIS A 324 -24.11 -10.40 -9.73
CA HIS A 324 -24.82 -11.54 -10.29
C HIS A 324 -23.79 -12.61 -10.61
N ASN A 325 -24.07 -13.84 -10.23
CA ASN A 325 -23.20 -14.99 -10.46
C ASN A 325 -24.08 -16.15 -10.92
N ASN A 326 -23.76 -16.70 -12.08
CA ASN A 326 -24.37 -17.90 -12.63
C ASN A 326 -23.25 -18.95 -12.76
N TYR A 327 -23.43 -20.08 -12.11
CA TYR A 327 -22.55 -21.23 -12.20
C TYR A 327 -23.35 -22.42 -12.71
N ALA A 328 -22.95 -22.95 -13.85
CA ALA A 328 -23.62 -24.08 -14.49
C ALA A 328 -22.61 -25.21 -14.73
N VAL A 329 -23.05 -26.44 -14.52
CA VAL A 329 -22.35 -27.67 -14.88
C VAL A 329 -23.27 -28.49 -15.80
N ASN A 330 -22.70 -29.05 -16.87
CA ASN A 330 -23.49 -29.89 -17.78
C ASN A 330 -24.19 -31.02 -17.05
N GLY A 331 -25.50 -31.13 -17.23
CA GLY A 331 -26.31 -32.16 -16.57
C GLY A 331 -26.68 -31.89 -15.10
N MET A 332 -26.44 -30.65 -14.62
CA MET A 332 -26.84 -30.18 -13.29
C MET A 332 -27.67 -28.91 -13.38
N GLU A 333 -28.50 -28.66 -12.37
CA GLU A 333 -29.26 -27.43 -12.26
C GLU A 333 -28.28 -26.23 -12.03
N PRO A 334 -28.48 -25.10 -12.73
CA PRO A 334 -27.65 -23.94 -12.56
C PRO A 334 -27.79 -23.30 -11.17
N ILE A 335 -26.68 -22.87 -10.59
CA ILE A 335 -26.65 -22.16 -9.34
C ILE A 335 -26.63 -20.64 -9.64
N LEU A 336 -27.74 -19.99 -9.34
CA LEU A 336 -27.92 -18.55 -9.54
C LEU A 336 -27.80 -17.83 -8.21
N ASN A 337 -26.95 -16.80 -8.16
CA ASN A 337 -26.81 -15.94 -7.00
C ASN A 337 -26.78 -14.49 -7.44
N SER A 338 -27.66 -13.68 -6.88
CA SER A 338 -27.66 -12.24 -7.09
C SER A 338 -27.75 -11.52 -5.75
N ASN A 339 -27.11 -10.39 -5.65
CA ASN A 339 -27.29 -9.54 -4.49
C ASN A 339 -27.32 -8.05 -4.85
N ARG A 340 -28.02 -7.29 -4.02
CA ARG A 340 -28.05 -5.83 -4.04
C ARG A 340 -27.72 -5.33 -2.65
N GLU A 341 -26.68 -4.56 -2.52
CA GLU A 341 -26.22 -4.02 -1.24
C GLU A 341 -26.17 -2.51 -1.29
N LYS A 342 -26.64 -1.88 -0.23
CA LYS A 342 -26.40 -0.46 0.07
C LYS A 342 -25.67 -0.38 1.40
N TYR A 343 -24.64 0.47 1.48
CA TYR A 343 -23.96 0.70 2.73
C TYR A 343 -23.73 2.18 3.00
N TYR A 344 -23.67 2.53 4.27
CA TYR A 344 -23.39 3.87 4.79
C TYR A 344 -22.25 3.75 5.79
N SER A 345 -21.17 4.51 5.56
CA SER A 345 -19.97 4.39 6.38
C SER A 345 -19.50 5.76 6.90
N PRO A 346 -20.09 6.25 8.01
CA PRO A 346 -19.58 7.41 8.72
C PRO A 346 -18.35 7.04 9.55
N THR A 347 -17.29 7.83 9.45
CA THR A 347 -16.10 7.75 10.28
C THR A 347 -15.75 9.13 10.84
N ALA A 348 -15.22 9.19 12.04
CA ALA A 348 -14.78 10.43 12.65
C ALA A 348 -13.57 10.19 13.56
N ASN A 349 -12.66 11.15 13.59
CA ASN A 349 -11.53 11.19 14.51
C ASN A 349 -11.38 12.61 15.06
N LEU A 350 -11.33 12.72 16.38
CA LEU A 350 -11.10 13.96 17.11
C LEU A 350 -9.84 13.78 17.95
N THR A 351 -8.83 14.60 17.74
CA THR A 351 -7.59 14.57 18.51
C THR A 351 -7.30 15.94 19.10
N TYR A 352 -7.23 16.01 20.41
CA TYR A 352 -6.72 17.16 21.14
C TYR A 352 -5.28 16.89 21.58
N SER A 353 -4.38 17.83 21.35
CA SER A 353 -2.98 17.73 21.77
C SER A 353 -2.57 18.97 22.58
N LYS A 354 -1.75 18.75 23.60
CA LYS A 354 -1.17 19.80 24.42
C LYS A 354 0.34 19.60 24.54
N GLN A 355 1.11 20.58 24.14
CA GLN A 355 2.54 20.64 24.42
C GLN A 355 2.75 21.12 25.87
N LEU A 356 3.43 20.31 26.66
CA LEU A 356 3.69 20.60 28.10
C LEU A 356 5.04 21.26 28.32
N GLY A 357 5.86 21.47 27.27
CA GLY A 357 7.24 21.94 27.34
C GLY A 357 8.24 20.79 27.57
N HIS A 358 9.54 21.11 27.52
CA HIS A 358 10.65 20.17 27.75
C HIS A 358 10.59 18.87 26.89
N GLY A 359 10.00 18.94 25.69
CA GLY A 359 9.85 17.77 24.81
C GLY A 359 8.66 16.88 25.12
N ASN A 360 7.73 17.33 25.96
CA ASN A 360 6.56 16.56 26.38
C ASN A 360 5.32 16.96 25.57
N THR A 361 4.56 15.96 25.13
CA THR A 361 3.26 16.17 24.49
C THR A 361 2.26 15.17 25.04
N PHE A 362 1.11 15.64 25.44
CA PHE A 362 -0.05 14.83 25.83
C PHE A 362 -1.13 14.93 24.75
N ARG A 363 -1.81 13.83 24.45
CA ARG A 363 -2.88 13.75 23.47
C ARG A 363 -4.04 12.90 23.97
N THR A 364 -5.23 13.29 23.54
CA THR A 364 -6.44 12.48 23.68
C THR A 364 -7.08 12.34 22.31
N SER A 365 -7.40 11.12 21.92
CA SER A 365 -8.02 10.84 20.61
C SER A 365 -9.29 10.01 20.78
N LEU A 366 -10.38 10.46 20.17
CA LEU A 366 -11.62 9.72 20.02
C LEU A 366 -11.77 9.34 18.54
N VAL A 367 -11.89 8.04 18.28
CA VAL A 367 -11.98 7.50 16.91
C VAL A 367 -13.22 6.64 16.79
N SER A 368 -14.02 6.88 15.76
CA SER A 368 -15.28 6.19 15.52
C SER A 368 -15.35 5.68 14.07
N TYR A 369 -15.55 4.38 13.89
CA TYR A 369 -15.80 3.72 12.62
C TYR A 369 -17.14 3.02 12.67
N ASN A 370 -18.05 3.36 11.79
CA ASN A 370 -19.35 2.73 11.70
C ASN A 370 -19.65 2.38 10.25
N THR A 371 -20.28 1.23 10.02
CA THR A 371 -20.81 0.88 8.70
C THR A 371 -22.11 0.12 8.88
N ILE A 372 -23.13 0.53 8.15
CA ILE A 372 -24.45 -0.09 8.10
C ILE A 372 -24.63 -0.64 6.70
N TYR A 373 -24.97 -1.92 6.59
CA TYR A 373 -25.24 -2.61 5.34
C TYR A 373 -26.70 -3.04 5.28
N HIS A 374 -27.29 -2.90 4.10
CA HIS A 374 -28.58 -3.49 3.75
C HIS A 374 -28.39 -4.28 2.47
N THR A 375 -28.57 -5.60 2.56
CA THR A 375 -28.31 -6.53 1.46
C THR A 375 -29.55 -7.37 1.19
N ASP A 376 -30.01 -7.36 -0.05
CA ASP A 376 -31.03 -8.26 -0.57
C ASP A 376 -30.32 -9.37 -1.36
N TYR A 377 -30.61 -10.61 -1.04
CA TYR A 377 -30.09 -11.82 -1.68
C TYR A 377 -31.21 -12.49 -2.49
N TYR A 378 -30.85 -13.07 -3.63
CA TYR A 378 -31.76 -13.81 -4.52
C TYR A 378 -31.04 -15.04 -5.10
N GLY A 379 -31.73 -16.15 -5.24
CA GLY A 379 -31.26 -17.38 -5.87
C GLY A 379 -31.07 -18.53 -4.88
N SER A 380 -29.89 -19.10 -4.69
CA SER A 380 -29.68 -20.20 -3.75
C SER A 380 -30.05 -19.85 -2.30
N TYR A 381 -30.05 -18.57 -1.97
CA TYR A 381 -30.58 -18.01 -0.74
C TYR A 381 -31.39 -16.74 -1.06
N ASP A 382 -32.66 -16.72 -0.64
CA ASP A 382 -33.53 -15.56 -0.74
C ASP A 382 -33.73 -14.92 0.63
N GLY A 383 -33.44 -13.63 0.73
CA GLY A 383 -33.60 -12.94 2.01
C GLY A 383 -32.99 -11.55 2.06
N ARG A 384 -33.41 -10.79 3.06
CA ARG A 384 -32.88 -9.48 3.36
C ARG A 384 -32.08 -9.50 4.65
N GLN A 385 -30.92 -8.85 4.64
CA GLN A 385 -30.10 -8.70 5.83
C GLN A 385 -29.73 -7.23 6.06
N SER A 386 -29.75 -6.83 7.34
CA SER A 386 -29.21 -5.57 7.82
C SER A 386 -28.06 -5.87 8.79
N LEU A 387 -26.90 -5.30 8.52
CA LEU A 387 -25.71 -5.48 9.34
C LEU A 387 -25.20 -4.13 9.82
N LEU A 388 -24.90 -4.02 11.12
CA LEU A 388 -24.17 -2.90 11.69
C LEU A 388 -22.83 -3.40 12.22
N SER A 389 -21.75 -2.73 11.78
CA SER A 389 -20.42 -2.86 12.35
C SER A 389 -20.00 -1.51 12.91
N SER A 390 -19.79 -1.43 14.23
CA SER A 390 -19.42 -0.20 14.92
C SER A 390 -18.20 -0.44 15.80
N LYS A 391 -17.20 0.43 15.71
CA LYS A 391 -16.00 0.40 16.55
C LYS A 391 -15.65 1.82 16.99
N ASN A 392 -15.72 2.04 18.28
CA ASN A 392 -15.39 3.32 18.91
C ASN A 392 -14.17 3.13 19.81
N MET A 393 -13.24 4.06 19.78
CA MET A 393 -11.97 3.97 20.52
C MET A 393 -11.65 5.29 21.17
N LEU A 394 -11.18 5.21 22.42
CA LEU A 394 -10.61 6.34 23.16
C LEU A 394 -9.15 6.01 23.46
N PHE A 395 -8.26 6.97 23.21
CA PHE A 395 -6.85 6.87 23.51
C PHE A 395 -6.36 8.06 24.32
N LEU A 396 -5.47 7.77 25.26
CA LEU A 396 -4.60 8.71 25.93
C LEU A 396 -3.18 8.40 25.51
N GLU A 397 -2.45 9.39 25.04
CA GLU A 397 -1.10 9.27 24.52
C GLU A 397 -0.17 10.24 25.21
N TYR A 398 1.03 9.78 25.48
CA TYR A 398 2.10 10.60 26.02
C TYR A 398 3.37 10.39 25.22
N MET A 399 3.99 11.47 24.82
CA MET A 399 5.26 11.49 24.11
C MET A 399 6.26 12.32 24.89
N GLN A 400 7.48 11.81 25.04
CA GLN A 400 8.60 12.45 25.68
C GLN A 400 9.85 12.31 24.84
N ASN A 401 10.50 13.45 24.57
CA ASN A 401 11.78 13.49 23.88
C ASN A 401 12.83 14.07 24.84
N TRP A 402 13.83 13.25 25.20
CA TRP A 402 14.93 13.70 26.06
C TRP A 402 16.12 14.19 25.25
N LYS A 403 16.86 15.11 25.81
CA LYS A 403 18.10 15.67 25.16
C LYS A 403 19.19 14.61 24.94
N CYS A 404 19.19 13.52 25.71
CA CYS A 404 20.14 12.40 25.55
C CYS A 404 19.87 11.50 24.33
N GLY A 405 18.88 11.85 23.48
CA GLY A 405 18.52 11.04 22.29
C GLY A 405 17.53 9.91 22.56
N LEU A 406 16.98 9.81 23.77
CA LEU A 406 15.91 8.87 24.10
C LEU A 406 14.56 9.50 23.78
N ASN A 407 13.71 8.79 23.04
CA ASN A 407 12.34 9.16 22.72
C ASN A 407 11.39 8.07 23.24
N LEU A 408 10.34 8.46 23.90
CA LEU A 408 9.26 7.60 24.40
C LEU A 408 7.95 8.00 23.74
N PHE A 409 7.23 7.02 23.23
CA PHE A 409 5.81 7.14 22.92
C PHE A 409 5.05 6.06 23.68
N SER A 410 4.01 6.46 24.40
CA SER A 410 3.12 5.54 25.08
C SER A 410 1.67 5.86 24.76
N ARG A 411 0.86 4.82 24.65
CA ARG A 411 -0.58 4.91 24.37
C ARG A 411 -1.32 3.92 25.24
N VAL A 412 -2.37 4.39 25.89
CA VAL A 412 -3.34 3.57 26.61
C VAL A 412 -4.72 3.90 26.06
N GLY A 413 -5.52 2.90 25.82
CA GLY A 413 -6.86 3.14 25.28
C GLY A 413 -7.78 1.95 25.44
N MET A 414 -9.01 2.16 25.01
CA MET A 414 -10.07 1.17 25.01
C MET A 414 -10.82 1.24 23.69
N SER A 415 -11.17 0.09 23.13
CA SER A 415 -12.10 -0.01 22.02
C SER A 415 -13.38 -0.69 22.43
N TYR A 416 -14.51 -0.14 22.01
CA TYR A 416 -15.83 -0.71 22.15
C TYR A 416 -16.35 -1.10 20.77
N VAL A 417 -16.65 -2.39 20.60
CA VAL A 417 -17.13 -2.96 19.33
C VAL A 417 -18.54 -3.45 19.49
N ILE A 418 -19.40 -3.06 18.57
CA ILE A 418 -20.79 -3.54 18.45
C ILE A 418 -20.98 -4.12 17.06
N GLY A 419 -21.53 -5.34 16.99
CA GLY A 419 -22.07 -5.95 15.79
C GLY A 419 -23.57 -6.21 15.96
N ARG A 420 -24.34 -5.96 14.91
CA ARG A 420 -25.78 -6.32 14.87
C ARG A 420 -26.09 -6.97 13.54
N VAL A 421 -26.91 -8.02 13.57
CA VAL A 421 -27.45 -8.69 12.40
C VAL A 421 -28.97 -8.74 12.54
N ASN A 422 -29.68 -8.17 11.57
CA ASN A 422 -31.15 -8.10 11.57
C ASN A 422 -31.72 -7.58 12.90
N SER A 423 -31.16 -6.46 13.40
CA SER A 423 -31.53 -5.82 14.66
C SER A 423 -31.10 -6.56 15.95
N HIS A 424 -30.61 -7.78 15.88
CA HIS A 424 -30.09 -8.52 17.03
C HIS A 424 -28.60 -8.21 17.23
N THR A 425 -28.22 -7.86 18.46
CA THR A 425 -26.81 -7.64 18.82
C THR A 425 -26.12 -8.98 18.96
N ASN A 426 -25.19 -9.27 18.04
CA ASN A 426 -24.41 -10.52 18.00
C ASN A 426 -22.99 -10.33 18.58
N LEU A 427 -22.48 -9.11 18.63
CA LEU A 427 -21.17 -8.78 19.17
C LEU A 427 -21.26 -7.54 20.03
N LYS A 428 -20.74 -7.61 21.27
CA LYS A 428 -20.58 -6.48 22.18
C LYS A 428 -19.34 -6.73 23.01
N GLN A 429 -18.24 -6.03 22.69
CA GLN A 429 -16.96 -6.27 23.35
C GLN A 429 -16.18 -4.99 23.63
N TRP A 430 -15.64 -4.93 24.86
CA TRP A 430 -14.61 -3.99 25.25
C TRP A 430 -13.23 -4.65 25.12
N ASN A 431 -12.26 -3.95 24.53
CA ASN A 431 -10.91 -4.47 24.39
C ASN A 431 -9.90 -3.38 24.74
N PRO A 432 -8.92 -3.67 25.61
CA PRO A 432 -7.85 -2.75 25.91
C PRO A 432 -6.96 -2.56 24.67
N ARG A 433 -6.35 -1.40 24.57
CA ARG A 433 -5.38 -1.03 23.55
C ARG A 433 -4.20 -0.38 24.21
N LEU A 434 -3.05 -0.98 24.03
CA LEU A 434 -1.81 -0.52 24.63
C LEU A 434 -0.78 -0.36 23.52
N GLY A 435 0.09 0.63 23.67
CA GLY A 435 1.23 0.83 22.81
C GLY A 435 2.37 1.45 23.59
N LEU A 436 3.56 0.91 23.39
CA LEU A 436 4.80 1.45 23.93
C LEU A 436 5.83 1.43 22.85
N GLN A 437 6.58 2.52 22.71
CA GLN A 437 7.72 2.59 21.83
C GLN A 437 8.81 3.41 22.48
N LEU A 438 10.01 2.85 22.44
CA LEU A 438 11.24 3.48 22.88
C LEU A 438 12.18 3.53 21.68
N GLN A 439 12.75 4.68 21.42
CA GLN A 439 13.83 4.85 20.46
C GLN A 439 15.00 5.52 21.16
N TYR A 440 16.18 4.97 20.96
CA TYR A 440 17.41 5.56 21.46
C TYR A 440 18.37 5.85 20.32
N LYS A 441 18.64 7.12 20.10
CA LYS A 441 19.65 7.60 19.16
C LYS A 441 20.95 7.77 19.92
N LEU A 442 21.84 6.74 19.84
CA LEU A 442 23.13 6.74 20.54
C LEU A 442 24.02 7.87 20.01
N ASN A 443 23.98 8.10 18.71
CA ASN A 443 24.66 9.18 17.98
C ASN A 443 24.05 9.28 16.57
N ASP A 444 24.63 10.11 15.70
CA ASP A 444 24.12 10.30 14.34
C ASP A 444 24.22 9.06 13.43
N ARG A 445 24.98 8.05 13.85
CA ARG A 445 25.21 6.81 13.08
C ARG A 445 24.44 5.60 13.62
N HIS A 446 24.11 5.59 14.89
CA HIS A 446 23.57 4.43 15.59
C HIS A 446 22.23 4.77 16.24
N SER A 447 21.20 4.01 15.91
CA SER A 447 19.90 4.07 16.59
C SER A 447 19.35 2.70 16.87
N ALA A 448 18.68 2.55 18.00
CA ALA A 448 17.96 1.34 18.39
C ALA A 448 16.53 1.67 18.76
N SER A 449 15.59 0.78 18.53
CA SER A 449 14.21 0.94 18.97
C SER A 449 13.60 -0.38 19.40
N ILE A 450 12.70 -0.27 20.38
CA ILE A 450 11.84 -1.37 20.84
C ILE A 450 10.42 -0.84 20.83
N GLU A 451 9.49 -1.62 20.29
CA GLU A 451 8.08 -1.30 20.30
C GLU A 451 7.21 -2.51 20.63
N GLY A 452 6.08 -2.25 21.24
CA GLY A 452 5.08 -3.26 21.53
C GLY A 452 3.67 -2.68 21.44
N TRP A 453 2.75 -3.48 20.86
CA TRP A 453 1.36 -3.11 20.66
C TRP A 453 0.41 -4.22 21.07
N TRP A 454 -0.69 -3.84 21.69
CA TRP A 454 -1.82 -4.71 21.99
C TRP A 454 -3.09 -4.07 21.48
N GLY A 455 -3.87 -4.81 20.71
CA GLY A 455 -5.11 -4.32 20.13
C GLY A 455 -6.04 -5.44 19.71
N ASN A 456 -7.06 -5.09 18.95
CA ASN A 456 -8.02 -6.05 18.42
C ASN A 456 -8.49 -5.69 17.02
N SER A 457 -8.91 -6.71 16.27
CA SER A 457 -9.66 -6.58 15.02
C SER A 457 -11.03 -7.23 15.19
N HIS A 458 -12.08 -6.57 14.72
CA HIS A 458 -13.44 -7.14 14.74
C HIS A 458 -13.70 -7.95 13.46
N PRO A 459 -14.63 -8.92 13.51
CA PRO A 459 -15.04 -9.68 12.33
C PRO A 459 -15.61 -8.78 11.24
N GLY A 460 -15.32 -9.10 9.99
CA GLY A 460 -15.90 -8.40 8.83
C GLY A 460 -17.39 -8.65 8.68
N ALA A 461 -18.10 -7.73 8.05
CA ALA A 461 -19.54 -7.87 7.79
C ALA A 461 -19.85 -9.13 6.96
N SER A 462 -19.05 -9.44 5.95
CA SER A 462 -19.21 -10.63 5.09
C SER A 462 -19.11 -11.95 5.84
N THR A 463 -18.32 -12.00 6.93
CA THR A 463 -18.16 -13.21 7.74
C THR A 463 -19.20 -13.32 8.86
N SER A 464 -19.89 -12.23 9.19
CA SER A 464 -20.83 -12.15 10.32
C SER A 464 -22.30 -12.23 9.90
N ASN A 465 -22.61 -12.46 8.63
CA ASN A 465 -23.99 -12.57 8.11
C ASN A 465 -24.64 -13.93 8.44
N THR A 466 -25.94 -14.10 8.11
CA THR A 466 -26.69 -15.34 8.32
C THR A 466 -27.00 -16.09 7.04
N ALA A 467 -26.60 -15.57 5.87
CA ALA A 467 -26.87 -16.18 4.59
C ALA A 467 -26.15 -17.52 4.45
N LEU A 468 -26.82 -18.48 3.81
CA LEU A 468 -26.28 -19.74 3.37
C LEU A 468 -26.37 -19.77 1.84
N VAL A 469 -25.24 -19.57 1.15
CA VAL A 469 -25.18 -19.36 -0.30
C VAL A 469 -24.39 -20.48 -0.95
N GLN A 470 -24.96 -21.13 -1.97
CA GLN A 470 -24.26 -22.17 -2.73
C GLN A 470 -23.22 -21.54 -3.66
N SER A 471 -21.99 -22.03 -3.62
CA SER A 471 -20.86 -21.53 -4.43
C SER A 471 -20.57 -22.41 -5.65
N ASN A 472 -20.65 -23.72 -5.47
CA ASN A 472 -20.58 -24.74 -6.52
C ASN A 472 -21.38 -25.95 -6.08
N GLU A 473 -21.34 -27.04 -6.83
CA GLU A 473 -22.14 -28.27 -6.60
C GLU A 473 -21.85 -28.95 -5.25
N LEU A 474 -20.68 -28.72 -4.65
CA LEU A 474 -20.26 -29.36 -3.38
C LEU A 474 -19.94 -28.35 -2.27
N LEU A 475 -20.01 -27.04 -2.53
CA LEU A 475 -19.57 -26.04 -1.56
C LEU A 475 -20.65 -25.00 -1.31
N TRP A 476 -21.05 -24.89 -0.05
CA TRP A 476 -21.90 -23.85 0.50
C TRP A 476 -21.09 -22.89 1.36
N LEU A 477 -21.46 -21.63 1.40
CA LEU A 477 -20.86 -20.59 2.20
C LEU A 477 -21.85 -20.09 3.23
N GLN A 478 -21.44 -20.07 4.49
CA GLN A 478 -22.27 -19.56 5.58
C GLN A 478 -21.52 -18.53 6.41
N GLY A 479 -22.19 -17.44 6.76
CA GLY A 479 -21.68 -16.50 7.75
C GLY A 479 -21.82 -17.03 9.18
N ASN A 480 -21.15 -16.39 10.13
CA ASN A 480 -21.17 -16.78 11.54
C ASN A 480 -21.36 -15.57 12.44
N THR A 481 -22.56 -15.44 13.00
CA THR A 481 -22.91 -14.35 13.93
C THR A 481 -22.26 -14.47 15.30
N ARG A 482 -21.65 -15.62 15.64
CA ARG A 482 -20.97 -15.86 16.93
C ARG A 482 -19.50 -15.48 16.93
N LEU A 483 -19.00 -14.90 15.85
CA LEU A 483 -17.61 -14.47 15.76
C LEU A 483 -17.29 -13.39 16.81
N ARG A 484 -16.09 -13.52 17.38
CA ARG A 484 -15.53 -12.58 18.35
C ARG A 484 -14.30 -11.89 17.77
N ASN A 485 -13.86 -10.85 18.45
CA ASN A 485 -12.65 -10.13 18.08
C ASN A 485 -11.41 -11.04 18.12
N THR A 486 -10.54 -10.85 17.13
CA THR A 486 -9.17 -11.35 17.16
C THR A 486 -8.30 -10.36 17.92
N ILE A 487 -7.50 -10.86 18.86
CA ILE A 487 -6.59 -10.06 19.69
C ILE A 487 -5.22 -10.02 18.98
N PHE A 488 -4.70 -8.82 18.77
CA PHE A 488 -3.37 -8.60 18.22
C PHE A 488 -2.36 -8.25 19.29
N ARG A 489 -1.19 -8.84 19.19
CA ARG A 489 -0.01 -8.52 19.96
C ARG A 489 1.16 -8.39 19.00
N HIS A 490 1.99 -7.40 19.21
CA HIS A 490 3.15 -7.16 18.37
C HIS A 490 4.30 -6.67 19.24
N ALA A 491 5.49 -7.16 18.98
CA ALA A 491 6.72 -6.66 19.56
C ALA A 491 7.81 -6.66 18.50
N THR A 492 8.56 -5.56 18.41
CA THR A 492 9.70 -5.45 17.49
C THR A 492 10.88 -4.82 18.20
N ALA A 493 12.06 -5.37 17.99
CA ALA A 493 13.32 -4.72 18.30
C ALA A 493 14.07 -4.47 16.99
N SER A 494 14.61 -3.26 16.81
CA SER A 494 15.39 -2.92 15.62
C SER A 494 16.62 -2.09 15.98
N TYR A 495 17.66 -2.26 15.16
CA TYR A 495 18.89 -1.51 15.24
C TYR A 495 19.27 -1.04 13.84
N SER A 496 19.67 0.23 13.72
CA SER A 496 20.09 0.83 12.47
C SER A 496 21.48 1.47 12.62
N PHE A 497 22.32 1.22 11.61
CA PHE A 497 23.67 1.75 11.51
C PHE A 497 23.84 2.49 10.17
N ILE A 498 24.11 3.79 10.22
CA ILE A 498 24.29 4.68 9.07
C ILE A 498 25.65 5.38 9.22
N PRO A 499 26.77 4.70 8.87
CA PRO A 499 28.11 5.25 9.07
C PRO A 499 28.36 6.54 8.28
N ASN A 500 27.70 6.69 7.14
CA ASN A 500 27.78 7.85 6.26
C ASN A 500 26.60 7.84 5.26
N ASN A 501 26.56 8.80 4.33
CA ASN A 501 25.49 8.89 3.33
C ASN A 501 25.53 7.81 2.23
N ARG A 502 26.59 6.98 2.18
CA ARG A 502 26.75 5.93 1.17
C ARG A 502 26.26 4.58 1.65
N TYR A 503 26.31 4.32 2.94
CA TYR A 503 26.01 3.01 3.50
C TYR A 503 24.98 3.12 4.61
N SER A 504 24.01 2.21 4.61
CA SER A 504 23.11 2.01 5.73
C SER A 504 22.78 0.53 5.89
N LEU A 505 22.64 0.12 7.15
CA LEU A 505 22.29 -1.25 7.54
C LEU A 505 21.27 -1.21 8.66
N SER A 506 20.26 -2.07 8.60
CA SER A 506 19.32 -2.30 9.69
C SER A 506 19.10 -3.78 9.92
N ALA A 507 18.99 -4.16 11.18
CA ALA A 507 18.57 -5.48 11.62
C ALA A 507 17.31 -5.33 12.48
N SER A 508 16.35 -6.25 12.34
CA SER A 508 15.17 -6.29 13.19
C SER A 508 14.72 -7.70 13.51
N VAL A 509 14.12 -7.86 14.69
CA VAL A 509 13.42 -9.06 15.12
C VAL A 509 12.00 -8.66 15.52
N GLU A 510 11.03 -9.35 14.96
CA GLU A 510 9.59 -9.09 15.14
C GLU A 510 8.86 -10.34 15.62
N TRP A 511 7.99 -10.18 16.57
CA TRP A 511 6.98 -11.15 16.95
C TRP A 511 5.60 -10.58 16.77
N GLU A 512 4.72 -11.28 16.07
CA GLU A 512 3.30 -10.99 15.92
C GLU A 512 2.49 -12.17 16.43
N GLY A 513 1.62 -11.91 17.41
CA GLY A 513 0.70 -12.87 17.99
C GLY A 513 -0.75 -12.51 17.71
N LYS A 514 -1.54 -13.48 17.25
CA LYS A 514 -2.98 -13.35 17.03
C LYS A 514 -3.69 -14.36 17.93
N GLY A 515 -4.36 -13.87 18.95
CA GLY A 515 -5.23 -14.67 19.80
C GLY A 515 -6.63 -14.73 19.25
N ASN A 516 -7.31 -15.86 19.44
CA ASN A 516 -8.68 -16.04 18.95
C ASN A 516 -8.80 -15.78 17.43
N LYS A 517 -7.85 -16.32 16.66
CA LYS A 517 -7.79 -16.10 15.21
C LYS A 517 -8.98 -16.69 14.49
N GLN A 518 -9.29 -16.18 13.32
CA GLN A 518 -10.28 -16.75 12.43
C GLN A 518 -9.68 -17.93 11.65
N ALA A 519 -10.50 -18.96 11.42
CA ALA A 519 -10.18 -20.13 10.59
C ALA A 519 -11.44 -20.57 9.85
N TYR A 520 -11.28 -21.34 8.75
CA TYR A 520 -12.39 -21.96 8.08
C TYR A 520 -12.71 -23.32 8.70
N ASP A 521 -13.98 -23.51 9.04
CA ASP A 521 -14.57 -24.76 9.44
C ASP A 521 -15.39 -25.31 8.28
N TYR A 522 -15.22 -26.57 7.98
CA TYR A 522 -15.97 -27.29 6.96
C TYR A 522 -16.74 -28.39 7.64
N PHE A 523 -18.05 -28.40 7.47
CA PHE A 523 -18.94 -29.38 8.09
C PHE A 523 -20.04 -29.77 7.12
N VAL A 524 -20.59 -30.96 7.34
CA VAL A 524 -21.73 -31.46 6.60
C VAL A 524 -23.02 -31.00 7.29
N LEU A 525 -23.94 -30.49 6.48
CA LEU A 525 -25.26 -30.04 6.95
C LEU A 525 -26.33 -31.02 6.39
N PRO A 526 -27.17 -31.66 7.24
CA PRO A 526 -28.22 -32.53 6.77
C PRO A 526 -29.17 -31.87 5.76
N GLY A 527 -29.43 -32.54 4.66
CA GLY A 527 -30.29 -32.05 3.57
C GLY A 527 -29.58 -31.19 2.53
N TYR A 528 -28.25 -31.02 2.64
CA TYR A 528 -27.42 -30.29 1.68
C TYR A 528 -26.32 -31.18 1.12
N ASP A 529 -26.08 -31.08 -0.17
CA ASP A 529 -24.98 -31.77 -0.83
C ASP A 529 -23.63 -31.12 -0.53
N GLY A 530 -22.58 -31.94 -0.32
CA GLY A 530 -21.23 -31.49 -0.09
C GLY A 530 -20.98 -30.93 1.31
N VAL A 531 -20.25 -29.83 1.39
CA VAL A 531 -19.81 -29.20 2.65
C VAL A 531 -20.23 -27.75 2.76
N VAL A 532 -20.44 -27.29 3.99
CA VAL A 532 -20.65 -25.88 4.33
C VAL A 532 -19.35 -25.34 4.91
N ARG A 533 -18.82 -24.29 4.29
CA ARG A 533 -17.70 -23.54 4.81
C ARG A 533 -18.19 -22.36 5.65
N ARG A 534 -17.70 -22.26 6.86
CA ARG A 534 -18.01 -21.20 7.79
C ARG A 534 -16.73 -20.67 8.46
N THR A 535 -16.64 -19.36 8.67
CA THR A 535 -15.57 -18.78 9.48
C THR A 535 -15.87 -18.97 10.97
N ILE A 536 -14.91 -19.48 11.72
CA ILE A 536 -14.98 -19.58 13.19
C ILE A 536 -13.76 -18.95 13.84
N ASN A 537 -13.83 -18.67 15.15
CA ASN A 537 -12.65 -18.37 15.93
C ASN A 537 -12.03 -19.68 16.41
N SER A 538 -10.79 -19.96 16.04
CA SER A 538 -10.09 -21.19 16.42
C SER A 538 -8.58 -20.99 16.58
N GLY A 539 -8.11 -21.19 17.81
CA GLY A 539 -6.70 -21.18 18.13
C GLY A 539 -6.00 -19.82 18.02
N ASN A 540 -4.71 -19.87 17.85
CA ASN A 540 -3.81 -18.72 17.82
C ASN A 540 -2.87 -18.82 16.61
N ALA A 541 -2.31 -17.68 16.18
CA ALA A 541 -1.20 -17.63 15.25
C ALA A 541 -0.04 -16.85 15.88
N ASN A 542 1.17 -17.34 15.72
CA ASN A 542 2.39 -16.64 16.08
C ASN A 542 3.31 -16.60 14.87
N ARG A 543 3.82 -15.40 14.55
CA ARG A 543 4.82 -15.17 13.52
C ARG A 543 6.06 -14.58 14.16
N TYR A 544 7.21 -15.12 13.81
CA TYR A 544 8.52 -14.60 14.17
C TYR A 544 9.26 -14.28 12.88
N THR A 545 9.79 -13.08 12.79
CA THR A 545 10.54 -12.60 11.63
C THR A 545 11.85 -11.99 12.08
N ALA A 546 12.96 -12.46 11.52
CA ALA A 546 14.25 -11.79 11.63
C ALA A 546 14.61 -11.22 10.26
N SER A 547 14.99 -9.95 10.18
CA SER A 547 15.29 -9.31 8.91
C SER A 547 16.55 -8.47 8.95
N LEU A 548 17.21 -8.39 7.79
CA LEU A 548 18.35 -7.52 7.50
C LEU A 548 18.03 -6.70 6.26
N ASN A 549 18.34 -5.42 6.32
CA ASN A 549 18.20 -4.50 5.20
C ASN A 549 19.46 -3.66 5.09
N GLY A 550 20.09 -3.66 3.92
CA GLY A 550 21.30 -2.91 3.63
C GLY A 550 21.15 -2.07 2.37
N THR A 551 21.74 -0.88 2.38
CA THR A 551 21.81 -0.01 1.20
C THR A 551 23.24 0.46 1.02
N ALA A 552 23.70 0.46 -0.24
CA ALA A 552 24.99 1.01 -0.63
C ALA A 552 24.83 1.94 -1.85
N SER A 553 25.50 3.08 -1.85
CA SER A 553 25.52 4.05 -2.94
C SER A 553 26.95 4.29 -3.42
N PHE A 554 27.14 4.27 -4.74
CA PHE A 554 28.45 4.40 -5.41
C PHE A 554 28.38 5.48 -6.51
N PHE A 555 29.56 5.91 -7.00
CA PHE A 555 29.70 6.86 -8.12
C PHE A 555 28.87 8.13 -7.91
N ASP A 556 29.11 8.83 -6.79
CA ASP A 556 28.37 10.04 -6.40
C ASP A 556 26.84 9.84 -6.44
N SER A 557 26.41 8.74 -5.86
CA SER A 557 25.00 8.35 -5.79
C SER A 557 24.33 8.05 -7.15
N ARG A 558 25.13 7.74 -8.19
CA ARG A 558 24.56 7.26 -9.46
C ARG A 558 24.12 5.80 -9.40
N LEU A 559 24.82 4.95 -8.65
CA LEU A 559 24.46 3.56 -8.43
C LEU A 559 24.03 3.36 -7.00
N ARG A 560 22.84 2.83 -6.80
CA ARG A 560 22.33 2.40 -5.48
C ARG A 560 21.94 0.93 -5.53
N ILE A 561 22.39 0.21 -4.53
CA ILE A 561 22.05 -1.21 -4.31
C ILE A 561 21.34 -1.31 -2.96
N ASN A 562 20.15 -1.86 -2.95
CA ASN A 562 19.45 -2.24 -1.72
C ASN A 562 19.29 -3.76 -1.68
N VAL A 563 19.62 -4.37 -0.56
CA VAL A 563 19.47 -5.81 -0.31
C VAL A 563 18.67 -5.99 0.97
N TYR A 564 17.64 -6.79 0.87
CA TYR A 564 16.80 -7.19 1.98
C TYR A 564 16.77 -8.72 2.09
N ALA A 565 16.86 -9.24 3.30
CA ALA A 565 16.65 -10.66 3.60
C ALA A 565 15.81 -10.80 4.86
N SER A 566 14.91 -11.78 4.89
CA SER A 566 14.16 -12.13 6.09
C SER A 566 13.98 -13.64 6.24
N ALA A 567 14.10 -14.12 7.47
CA ALA A 567 13.73 -15.46 7.89
C ALA A 567 12.43 -15.39 8.68
N ASN A 568 11.47 -16.22 8.32
CA ASN A 568 10.12 -16.21 8.87
C ASN A 568 9.75 -17.59 9.40
N HIS A 569 9.13 -17.62 10.56
CA HIS A 569 8.51 -18.80 11.16
C HIS A 569 7.08 -18.46 11.58
N VAL A 570 6.09 -19.20 11.08
CA VAL A 570 4.69 -19.08 11.50
C VAL A 570 4.20 -20.40 12.07
N ARG A 571 3.52 -20.31 13.21
CA ARG A 571 2.86 -21.44 13.87
C ARG A 571 1.40 -21.12 14.10
N LEU A 572 0.51 -21.96 13.56
CA LEU A 572 -0.92 -21.93 13.82
C LEU A 572 -1.32 -23.03 14.78
N THR A 573 -2.30 -22.73 15.63
CA THR A 573 -3.00 -23.68 16.48
C THR A 573 -4.51 -23.62 16.20
N GLY A 574 -5.25 -24.61 16.65
CA GLY A 574 -6.68 -24.73 16.36
C GLY A 574 -6.95 -25.78 15.29
N ILE A 575 -8.07 -25.66 14.57
CA ILE A 575 -8.50 -26.65 13.56
C ILE A 575 -7.57 -26.71 12.36
N ASP A 576 -6.90 -25.60 12.04
CA ASP A 576 -5.90 -25.49 10.95
C ASP A 576 -4.45 -25.52 11.48
N ARG A 577 -4.20 -26.35 12.49
CA ARG A 577 -2.89 -26.49 13.13
C ARG A 577 -1.81 -26.86 12.11
N GLN A 578 -0.84 -25.99 11.94
CA GLN A 578 0.31 -26.18 11.05
C GLN A 578 1.42 -25.17 11.34
N HIS A 579 2.56 -25.36 10.72
CA HIS A 579 3.68 -24.40 10.77
C HIS A 579 4.31 -24.24 9.39
N CYS A 580 4.95 -23.11 9.17
CA CYS A 580 5.64 -22.83 7.93
C CYS A 580 6.88 -21.99 8.18
N ASN A 581 8.01 -22.38 7.55
CA ASN A 581 9.26 -21.64 7.55
C ASN A 581 9.59 -21.22 6.13
N TRP A 582 10.08 -20.00 5.96
CA TRP A 582 10.57 -19.54 4.67
C TRP A 582 11.60 -18.41 4.83
N ILE A 583 12.43 -18.27 3.82
CA ILE A 583 13.39 -17.17 3.69
C ILE A 583 13.00 -16.37 2.44
N VAL A 584 13.05 -15.06 2.55
CA VAL A 584 12.84 -14.13 1.43
C VAL A 584 14.09 -13.30 1.27
N GLY A 585 14.59 -13.24 0.03
CA GLY A 585 15.64 -12.31 -0.37
C GLY A 585 15.10 -11.35 -1.44
N GLN A 586 15.48 -10.09 -1.37
CA GLN A 586 15.19 -9.09 -2.39
C GLN A 586 16.44 -8.26 -2.63
N SER A 587 16.71 -7.97 -3.91
CA SER A 587 17.69 -6.96 -4.29
C SER A 587 17.08 -5.95 -5.25
N ILE A 588 17.42 -4.68 -5.06
CA ILE A 588 17.04 -3.59 -5.97
C ILE A 588 18.34 -2.88 -6.35
N VAL A 589 18.61 -2.80 -7.63
CA VAL A 589 19.74 -2.07 -8.21
C VAL A 589 19.19 -0.90 -9.01
N SER A 590 19.56 0.31 -8.67
CA SER A 590 19.14 1.56 -9.34
C SER A 590 20.35 2.28 -9.88
N TYR A 591 20.32 2.65 -11.16
CA TYR A 591 21.37 3.42 -11.81
C TYR A 591 20.82 4.68 -12.47
N TYR A 592 21.43 5.82 -12.19
CA TYR A 592 21.00 7.15 -12.62
C TYR A 592 22.05 7.77 -13.54
N PHE A 593 21.67 8.13 -14.75
CA PHE A 593 22.57 8.83 -15.69
C PHE A 593 21.82 9.84 -16.55
N GLY A 594 22.26 11.08 -16.52
CA GLY A 594 21.59 12.17 -17.22
C GLY A 594 20.12 12.29 -16.88
N ASN A 595 19.25 12.13 -17.86
CA ASN A 595 17.81 12.14 -17.74
C ASN A 595 17.18 10.74 -17.62
N PHE A 596 18.01 9.69 -17.54
CA PHE A 596 17.59 8.30 -17.41
C PHE A 596 17.77 7.79 -15.99
N ASP A 597 16.87 6.92 -15.54
CA ASP A 597 17.10 6.00 -14.44
C ASP A 597 16.66 4.59 -14.84
N ILE A 598 17.45 3.62 -14.43
CA ILE A 598 17.22 2.20 -14.66
C ILE A 598 17.18 1.52 -13.29
N ASN A 599 16.19 0.66 -13.09
CA ASN A 599 16.02 -0.09 -11.87
C ASN A 599 15.80 -1.57 -12.21
N MET A 600 16.48 -2.44 -11.47
CA MET A 600 16.29 -3.88 -11.53
C MET A 600 15.92 -4.37 -10.15
N ARG A 601 14.88 -5.19 -10.08
CA ARG A 601 14.46 -5.85 -8.85
C ARG A 601 14.44 -7.36 -9.06
N TYR A 602 15.01 -8.05 -8.11
CA TYR A 602 14.93 -9.49 -7.97
C TYR A 602 14.37 -9.86 -6.61
N CYS A 603 13.40 -10.79 -6.56
CA CYS A 603 12.96 -11.43 -5.34
C CYS A 603 13.09 -12.94 -5.48
N THR A 604 13.59 -13.60 -4.43
CA THR A 604 13.63 -15.05 -4.36
C THR A 604 12.22 -15.64 -4.34
N PRO A 605 12.03 -16.92 -4.67
CA PRO A 605 10.77 -17.61 -4.44
C PRO A 605 10.29 -17.41 -3.01
N GLN A 606 9.00 -17.22 -2.82
CA GLN A 606 8.42 -16.97 -1.50
C GLN A 606 7.41 -18.06 -1.15
N LYS A 607 7.34 -18.36 0.13
CA LYS A 607 6.28 -19.17 0.71
C LYS A 607 5.64 -18.36 1.84
N SER A 608 4.34 -18.41 1.99
CA SER A 608 3.63 -17.75 3.07
C SER A 608 2.45 -18.57 3.54
N ILE A 609 2.04 -18.36 4.78
CA ILE A 609 0.84 -18.96 5.34
C ILE A 609 -0.11 -17.85 5.79
N ASP A 610 -1.36 -17.95 5.35
CA ASP A 610 -2.38 -16.99 5.73
C ASP A 610 -2.97 -17.37 7.09
N ALA A 611 -2.66 -16.57 8.10
CA ALA A 611 -3.14 -16.77 9.46
C ALA A 611 -4.58 -16.30 9.69
N TYR A 612 -5.23 -15.69 8.69
CA TYR A 612 -6.61 -15.18 8.79
C TYR A 612 -7.63 -16.00 7.99
N SER A 613 -7.18 -16.74 7.00
CA SER A 613 -8.05 -17.45 6.04
C SER A 613 -7.88 -18.96 6.11
N GLY A 614 -7.82 -19.50 7.34
CA GLY A 614 -7.79 -20.95 7.54
C GLY A 614 -6.46 -21.62 7.23
N GLY A 615 -5.34 -20.90 7.37
CA GLY A 615 -4.01 -21.48 7.23
C GLY A 615 -3.61 -21.84 5.80
N ILE A 616 -4.12 -21.14 4.80
CA ILE A 616 -3.77 -21.36 3.40
C ILE A 616 -2.27 -21.08 3.21
N VAL A 617 -1.53 -22.09 2.74
CA VAL A 617 -0.11 -21.95 2.38
C VAL A 617 -0.03 -21.57 0.91
N ARG A 618 0.68 -20.48 0.60
CA ARG A 618 0.90 -20.01 -0.76
C ARG A 618 2.37 -20.03 -1.09
N SER A 619 2.70 -20.50 -2.29
CA SER A 619 4.05 -20.48 -2.84
C SER A 619 4.06 -19.59 -4.09
N TYR A 620 5.02 -18.67 -4.13
CA TYR A 620 5.18 -17.73 -5.23
C TYR A 620 6.52 -17.97 -5.90
N PRO A 621 6.63 -17.82 -7.22
CA PRO A 621 7.90 -17.93 -7.95
C PRO A 621 8.81 -16.73 -7.66
N SER A 622 10.03 -16.80 -8.20
CA SER A 622 10.93 -15.63 -8.26
C SER A 622 10.29 -14.52 -9.08
N ILE A 623 10.54 -13.28 -8.66
CA ILE A 623 10.09 -12.07 -9.35
C ILE A 623 11.32 -11.38 -9.92
N TYR A 624 11.26 -11.05 -11.22
CA TYR A 624 12.25 -10.27 -11.94
C TYR A 624 11.56 -9.06 -12.54
N GLU A 625 12.03 -7.88 -12.25
CA GLU A 625 11.45 -6.64 -12.77
C GLU A 625 12.55 -5.72 -13.25
N PHE A 626 12.38 -5.23 -14.47
CA PHE A 626 13.18 -4.17 -15.05
C PHE A 626 12.29 -2.94 -15.22
N TYR A 627 12.80 -1.78 -14.84
CA TYR A 627 12.08 -0.53 -14.91
C TYR A 627 13.02 0.59 -15.37
N ALA A 628 12.63 1.35 -16.40
CA ALA A 628 13.38 2.47 -16.92
C ALA A 628 12.50 3.71 -17.06
N ASN A 629 13.10 4.87 -16.77
CA ASN A 629 12.46 6.17 -16.96
C ASN A 629 13.36 7.08 -17.80
N TYR A 630 12.72 7.94 -18.58
CA TYR A 630 13.37 9.01 -19.31
C TYR A 630 12.58 10.30 -19.19
N THR A 631 13.26 11.41 -18.88
CA THR A 631 12.65 12.72 -18.73
C THR A 631 13.16 13.68 -19.79
N VAL A 632 12.26 14.34 -20.51
CA VAL A 632 12.60 15.39 -21.49
C VAL A 632 11.58 16.52 -21.40
N GLY A 633 12.04 17.71 -21.02
CA GLY A 633 11.17 18.86 -20.79
C GLY A 633 10.10 18.54 -19.75
N ASN A 634 8.84 18.73 -20.13
CA ASN A 634 7.67 18.45 -19.30
C ASN A 634 7.14 17.02 -19.44
N PHE A 635 7.77 16.20 -20.30
CA PHE A 635 7.38 14.80 -20.52
C PHE A 635 8.27 13.86 -19.71
N LYS A 636 7.63 12.82 -19.16
CA LYS A 636 8.29 11.69 -18.52
C LYS A 636 7.75 10.41 -19.09
N PHE A 637 8.64 9.58 -19.58
CA PHE A 637 8.36 8.28 -20.16
C PHE A 637 8.84 7.21 -19.19
N SER A 638 8.05 6.18 -18.99
CA SER A 638 8.44 5.05 -18.15
C SER A 638 8.08 3.75 -18.86
N THR A 639 8.94 2.75 -18.74
CA THR A 639 8.65 1.39 -19.16
C THR A 639 9.05 0.42 -18.08
N SER A 640 8.32 -0.69 -17.97
CA SER A 640 8.68 -1.80 -17.10
C SER A 640 8.41 -3.12 -17.78
N ILE A 641 9.27 -4.07 -17.48
CA ILE A 641 9.18 -5.43 -17.97
C ILE A 641 9.28 -6.35 -16.74
N PRO A 642 8.15 -6.69 -16.12
CA PRO A 642 8.12 -7.65 -15.01
C PRO A 642 8.27 -9.07 -15.55
N ASN A 643 8.86 -9.93 -14.72
CA ASN A 643 8.91 -11.39 -14.90
C ASN A 643 9.51 -11.88 -16.21
N TRP A 644 10.45 -11.13 -16.78
CA TRP A 644 11.05 -11.43 -18.09
C TRP A 644 11.60 -12.85 -18.21
N PHE A 645 12.20 -13.38 -17.13
CA PHE A 645 12.81 -14.72 -17.14
C PHE A 645 11.87 -15.82 -16.64
N SER A 646 10.66 -15.49 -16.17
CA SER A 646 9.70 -16.50 -15.75
C SER A 646 8.87 -16.99 -16.95
N LYS A 647 8.89 -18.28 -17.18
CA LYS A 647 7.96 -18.94 -18.09
C LYS A 647 6.79 -19.43 -17.24
N GLY A 648 5.68 -18.70 -17.24
CA GLY A 648 4.46 -19.11 -16.55
C GLY A 648 4.70 -19.26 -15.04
N ALA A 649 4.60 -18.17 -14.32
CA ALA A 649 4.66 -18.21 -12.88
C ALA A 649 3.40 -18.90 -12.33
N HIS A 650 3.59 -19.96 -11.55
CA HIS A 650 2.51 -20.68 -10.91
C HIS A 650 2.45 -20.31 -9.43
N ILE A 651 1.31 -19.82 -8.98
CA ILE A 651 1.02 -19.67 -7.57
C ILE A 651 0.37 -20.98 -7.13
N ARG A 652 0.93 -21.64 -6.12
CA ARG A 652 0.33 -22.81 -5.49
C ARG A 652 -0.26 -22.40 -4.15
N SER A 653 -1.44 -22.87 -3.83
CA SER A 653 -2.09 -22.65 -2.57
C SER A 653 -2.63 -23.97 -2.06
N ASN A 654 -2.16 -24.41 -0.90
CA ASN A 654 -2.64 -25.61 -0.23
C ASN A 654 -3.52 -25.19 0.93
N TYR A 655 -4.63 -25.89 1.07
CA TYR A 655 -5.58 -25.67 2.12
C TYR A 655 -6.01 -27.02 2.71
N VAL A 656 -6.04 -27.16 4.01
CA VAL A 656 -6.38 -28.41 4.70
C VAL A 656 -7.46 -28.16 5.74
N GLY A 657 -8.57 -28.88 5.64
CA GLY A 657 -9.64 -28.91 6.64
C GLY A 657 -10.04 -30.36 6.98
N THR A 658 -10.90 -30.55 7.98
CA THR A 658 -11.33 -31.90 8.43
C THR A 658 -12.11 -32.64 7.35
N HIS A 659 -13.10 -31.96 6.73
CA HIS A 659 -13.93 -32.52 5.66
C HIS A 659 -13.53 -32.04 4.25
N HIS A 660 -12.52 -31.22 4.15
CA HIS A 660 -12.11 -30.63 2.88
C HIS A 660 -10.62 -30.39 2.82
N TYR A 661 -10.02 -30.80 1.72
CA TYR A 661 -8.66 -30.47 1.32
C TYR A 661 -8.69 -29.83 -0.06
N ALA A 662 -7.91 -28.83 -0.31
CA ALA A 662 -7.75 -28.26 -1.64
C ALA A 662 -6.29 -27.93 -1.94
N GLU A 663 -5.85 -28.31 -3.14
CA GLU A 663 -4.64 -27.83 -3.78
C GLU A 663 -5.03 -27.05 -5.04
N LYS A 664 -4.60 -25.82 -5.13
CA LYS A 664 -4.88 -24.93 -6.25
C LYS A 664 -3.59 -24.41 -6.84
N GLY A 665 -3.38 -24.66 -8.12
CA GLY A 665 -2.35 -24.03 -8.93
C GLY A 665 -2.99 -23.12 -9.96
N TRP A 666 -2.52 -21.89 -10.08
CA TRP A 666 -2.99 -20.97 -11.12
C TRP A 666 -1.87 -20.06 -11.60
N THR A 667 -1.97 -19.60 -12.83
CA THR A 667 -1.16 -18.52 -13.35
C THR A 667 -1.87 -17.21 -13.14
N SER A 668 -1.15 -16.22 -12.66
CA SER A 668 -1.66 -14.85 -12.52
C SER A 668 -0.93 -13.96 -13.52
N GLY A 669 -1.66 -13.05 -14.16
CA GLY A 669 -1.10 -12.02 -15.03
C GLY A 669 0.00 -11.19 -14.34
N ASP A 670 -0.08 -11.04 -13.01
CA ASP A 670 0.93 -10.34 -12.21
C ASP A 670 2.31 -11.02 -12.22
N PHE A 671 2.39 -12.32 -12.54
CA PHE A 671 3.64 -13.10 -12.57
C PHE A 671 4.05 -13.53 -14.00
N ASN A 672 3.27 -13.18 -14.99
CA ASN A 672 3.61 -13.44 -16.39
C ASN A 672 4.47 -12.31 -16.97
N PRO A 673 5.30 -12.58 -18.01
CA PRO A 673 5.98 -11.52 -18.73
C PRO A 673 4.99 -10.49 -19.24
N ASN A 674 5.19 -9.26 -18.90
CA ASN A 674 4.37 -8.15 -19.39
C ASN A 674 5.26 -6.95 -19.73
N ILE A 675 4.77 -6.04 -20.53
CA ILE A 675 5.42 -4.77 -20.81
C ILE A 675 4.41 -3.69 -20.53
N PHE A 676 4.77 -2.71 -19.72
CA PHE A 676 3.99 -1.51 -19.68
C PHE A 676 4.78 -0.28 -20.15
N PHE A 677 4.07 0.63 -20.73
CA PHE A 677 4.57 1.93 -21.12
C PHE A 677 3.69 3.03 -20.52
N SER A 678 4.31 4.09 -19.99
CA SER A 678 3.56 5.23 -19.50
C SER A 678 4.18 6.55 -19.93
N VAL A 679 3.30 7.55 -20.12
CA VAL A 679 3.67 8.93 -20.42
C VAL A 679 3.02 9.82 -19.36
N THR A 680 3.80 10.74 -18.83
CA THR A 680 3.29 11.80 -17.95
C THR A 680 3.70 13.15 -18.53
N TYR A 681 2.75 14.06 -18.66
CA TYR A 681 2.96 15.44 -19.06
C TYR A 681 2.53 16.38 -17.94
N THR A 682 3.42 17.31 -17.55
CA THR A 682 3.12 18.28 -16.49
C THR A 682 3.36 19.69 -17.01
N PHE A 683 2.35 20.54 -16.92
CA PHE A 683 2.50 21.95 -17.19
C PHE A 683 2.10 22.78 -15.99
N SER A 684 2.80 23.91 -15.77
CA SER A 684 2.54 24.83 -14.68
C SER A 684 2.22 26.22 -15.22
N TYR A 685 1.44 26.95 -14.46
CA TYR A 685 0.99 28.30 -14.81
C TYR A 685 0.94 29.19 -13.58
N GLY A 686 0.91 30.50 -13.79
CA GLY A 686 0.79 31.49 -12.73
C GLY A 686 2.15 32.01 -12.23
N LYS A 687 2.11 32.69 -11.09
CA LYS A 687 3.26 33.40 -10.50
C LYS A 687 3.63 32.77 -9.16
N LYS A 688 4.87 32.31 -9.03
CA LYS A 688 5.44 31.82 -7.77
C LYS A 688 5.94 32.99 -6.94
N VAL A 689 5.86 32.87 -5.61
CA VAL A 689 6.46 33.83 -4.68
C VAL A 689 7.99 33.80 -4.85
N ARG A 690 8.63 34.94 -5.02
CA ARG A 690 10.08 35.01 -5.02
C ARG A 690 10.61 34.82 -3.61
N MET A 691 11.45 33.80 -3.41
CA MET A 691 11.98 33.39 -2.10
C MET A 691 13.19 34.15 -1.63
N GLY A 692 13.53 35.30 -2.23
CA GLY A 692 14.74 36.07 -1.89
C GLY A 692 14.90 36.46 -0.42
N ASN A 693 13.79 36.60 0.32
CA ASN A 693 13.82 37.03 1.72
C ASN A 693 13.75 35.87 2.75
N GLU A 694 13.28 34.69 2.36
CA GLU A 694 13.20 33.54 3.29
C GLU A 694 14.58 32.94 3.60
N LEU A 695 15.53 33.03 2.67
CA LEU A 695 16.91 32.58 2.89
C LEU A 695 17.66 33.49 3.88
N GLN A 696 17.33 34.79 3.97
CA GLN A 696 17.93 35.73 4.92
C GLN A 696 17.38 35.57 6.34
N ASN A 697 16.12 35.22 6.51
CA ASN A 697 15.50 34.99 7.83
C ASN A 697 15.88 33.66 8.47
N GLN A 698 16.33 32.67 7.70
CA GLN A 698 16.82 31.39 8.24
C GLN A 698 18.27 31.46 8.74
N GLY A 699 18.98 32.51 8.48
CA GLY A 699 20.35 32.81 8.96
C GLY A 699 20.41 33.48 10.33
N GLY A 700 19.30 33.91 10.89
CA GLY A 700 19.24 34.64 12.14
C GLY A 700 19.16 33.75 13.38
N GLY A 701 20.25 33.08 13.75
CA GLY A 701 20.25 32.25 14.95
C GLY A 701 21.59 31.81 15.50
N GLY A 702 22.63 32.36 15.04
CA GLY A 702 23.96 32.16 15.61
C GLY A 702 24.64 33.48 15.84
N SER A 703 24.60 34.04 17.07
CA SER A 703 25.49 35.09 17.43
C SER A 703 26.93 34.61 17.25
N ALA A 704 27.62 35.17 16.30
CA ALA A 704 29.08 34.98 16.14
C ALA A 704 29.88 35.85 17.14
N ILE A 705 29.26 36.29 18.21
CA ILE A 705 29.93 37.05 19.26
C ILE A 705 30.46 36.03 20.27
N LEU A 706 31.75 35.77 20.21
CA LEU A 706 32.51 35.23 21.32
C LEU A 706 32.38 36.19 22.49
N GLN A 707 31.65 35.80 23.52
CA GLN A 707 31.72 36.37 24.84
C GLN A 707 32.34 35.37 25.79
#